data_6c8eac0e034b04c40a1cbcee1c5f4baf
#
_entry.id   6c8eac0e034b04c40a1cbcee1c5f4baf
#
_cell.length_a   1.000
_cell.length_b   1.000
_cell.length_c   1.000
_cell.angle_alpha   90.00
_cell.angle_beta   90.00
_cell.angle_gamma   90.00
#
_symmetry.space_group_name_H-M   'P 1'
#
loop_
_entity.id
_entity.type
_entity.pdbx_description
1 polymer ?
#
loop_
_entity_poly.entity_id
_entity_poly.type
_entity_poly.pdbx_seq_one_letter_code
_entity_poly.pdbx_strand_id
1 'polypeptide(L)'
;MTIPQETLDQLTHVPMPKHVATRQPNEMLQLGADIIPVYRSEALVIGSGAAGLRAAVELRRRHIDVLVATQTLFWGTSACSGSDKQTLHTAATSKQGDNFIKLAQALGAGGAMDADTAYVEAVGSVEAFAGLKYIGLPLPEDRYGAILRYQTDHDEAGRATSCGPRTSRLMVKVLAEEAIRLGVAFVDHSTVIRLLVAGEGRERKIAGAIAINSGDRGENNPTGLAIYLCPSLVLAAGGPGELFRDSVYPKRCFGSLGLGLEAGITAVNLTEHQFGIGTRRDEFPWNLSGTYVQCMPYIYSVDDKGNEHNFLAEYYRTTQELAANIFRKGYQWPIHATRMLDFGSSLVDLAIFSESQSGRTILMDFNRNPQPVAGDESFSLERLEPDVASYLSNNDALLPLPIDRLRRMNPLAIELYKYHGQDISQSPLAFNVNHQHMNGGLAVDTWGQTSLSGCYAIGEAAGTHGVTRPGGAALNAGQVFGLRCAKQIANQTASPPLAVAQLHKQIAQCMADITQGLSNENGLNLQQIKADIQQRMSDKAGFICYADEVSDALQAAQQLNQVIQQQGIAIPYVNKVAVSFQWRHMALASEALLTALDFYISQGGGSRGARAICSAQGEAVPESRQGPLADYRFITEKPEHRQQQLTVTYQQGKFAVTVSSLRQLDDLNAIFFEKNWPDFLTGALYR
;
A
#
# COMPACT_ATOMS: atom_id res chain seq x y z
N MET A 1 -25.96 -22.49 -10.62
CA MET A 1 -24.87 -23.44 -10.97
C MET A 1 -23.79 -23.36 -9.88
N THR A 2 -23.36 -24.51 -9.39
CA THR A 2 -22.21 -24.58 -8.48
C THR A 2 -20.93 -24.58 -9.31
N ILE A 3 -19.95 -23.79 -8.93
CA ILE A 3 -18.61 -23.78 -9.56
C ILE A 3 -17.93 -25.13 -9.22
N PRO A 4 -17.39 -25.87 -10.21
CA PRO A 4 -16.67 -27.11 -9.94
C PRO A 4 -15.45 -26.86 -8.99
N GLN A 5 -15.20 -27.79 -8.06
CA GLN A 5 -14.10 -27.67 -7.10
C GLN A 5 -12.74 -27.52 -7.78
N GLU A 6 -12.48 -28.27 -8.86
CA GLU A 6 -11.25 -28.15 -9.66
C GLU A 6 -11.01 -26.71 -10.16
N THR A 7 -12.10 -26.00 -10.57
CA THR A 7 -12.00 -24.59 -10.99
C THR A 7 -11.69 -23.68 -9.81
N LEU A 8 -12.32 -23.91 -8.64
CA LEU A 8 -12.01 -23.17 -7.42
C LEU A 8 -10.55 -23.36 -7.00
N ASP A 9 -10.05 -24.58 -7.05
CA ASP A 9 -8.65 -24.91 -6.72
C ASP A 9 -7.65 -24.22 -7.67
N GLN A 10 -7.92 -24.20 -8.97
CA GLN A 10 -7.10 -23.51 -9.98
C GLN A 10 -7.08 -22.00 -9.76
N LEU A 11 -8.22 -21.41 -9.44
CA LEU A 11 -8.32 -19.95 -9.17
C LEU A 11 -7.75 -19.57 -7.80
N THR A 12 -7.70 -20.48 -6.84
CA THR A 12 -7.10 -20.27 -5.52
C THR A 12 -5.58 -20.43 -5.56
N HIS A 13 -5.12 -21.50 -6.23
CA HIS A 13 -3.69 -21.79 -6.36
C HIS A 13 -3.12 -21.21 -7.65
N VAL A 14 -2.63 -19.98 -7.61
CA VAL A 14 -1.99 -19.31 -8.74
C VAL A 14 -0.46 -19.46 -8.63
N PRO A 15 0.17 -20.43 -9.31
CA PRO A 15 1.61 -20.61 -9.26
C PRO A 15 2.33 -19.48 -9.99
N MET A 16 3.45 -19.04 -9.41
CA MET A 16 4.34 -18.05 -10.05
C MET A 16 5.39 -18.76 -10.91
N PRO A 17 5.93 -18.10 -11.97
CA PRO A 17 7.06 -18.60 -12.72
C PRO A 17 8.26 -18.86 -11.81
N LYS A 18 9.00 -19.94 -12.08
CA LYS A 18 10.15 -20.34 -11.25
C LYS A 18 11.51 -19.99 -11.88
N HIS A 19 11.54 -19.83 -13.18
CA HIS A 19 12.77 -19.59 -13.92
C HIS A 19 12.76 -18.20 -14.54
N VAL A 20 13.79 -17.42 -14.25
CA VAL A 20 14.01 -16.07 -14.76
C VAL A 20 15.41 -15.97 -15.37
N ALA A 21 15.58 -15.05 -16.31
CA ALA A 21 16.91 -14.68 -16.79
C ALA A 21 17.67 -13.96 -15.67
N THR A 22 18.90 -14.38 -15.43
CA THR A 22 19.82 -13.73 -14.48
C THR A 22 20.86 -12.94 -15.25
N ARG A 23 21.50 -11.98 -14.60
CA ARG A 23 22.61 -11.21 -15.17
C ARG A 23 23.89 -11.52 -14.40
N GLN A 24 24.97 -11.72 -15.15
CA GLN A 24 26.30 -11.75 -14.56
C GLN A 24 26.78 -10.33 -14.28
N PRO A 25 27.60 -10.10 -13.24
CA PRO A 25 28.19 -8.79 -13.00
C PRO A 25 29.04 -8.34 -14.20
N ASN A 26 29.02 -7.05 -14.48
CA ASN A 26 29.82 -6.47 -15.56
C ASN A 26 31.30 -6.33 -15.18
N GLU A 27 31.59 -6.15 -13.92
CA GLU A 27 32.94 -6.05 -13.34
C GLU A 27 32.93 -6.44 -11.87
N MET A 28 34.12 -6.69 -11.34
CA MET A 28 34.33 -6.96 -9.92
C MET A 28 35.16 -5.83 -9.32
N LEU A 29 34.67 -5.21 -8.25
CA LEU A 29 35.35 -4.16 -7.53
C LEU A 29 36.11 -4.75 -6.34
N GLN A 30 37.45 -4.57 -6.30
CA GLN A 30 38.24 -4.88 -5.11
C GLN A 30 38.13 -3.72 -4.11
N LEU A 31 37.65 -3.99 -2.90
CA LEU A 31 37.57 -3.01 -1.83
C LEU A 31 38.04 -3.62 -0.50
N GLY A 32 39.28 -3.35 -0.14
CA GLY A 32 39.94 -4.05 0.95
C GLY A 32 40.14 -5.54 0.63
N ALA A 33 39.64 -6.44 1.48
CA ALA A 33 39.64 -7.87 1.27
C ALA A 33 38.47 -8.35 0.42
N ASP A 34 37.42 -7.54 0.28
CA ASP A 34 36.18 -7.94 -0.38
C ASP A 34 36.23 -7.75 -1.91
N ILE A 35 35.59 -8.67 -2.64
CA ILE A 35 35.42 -8.63 -4.09
C ILE A 35 33.91 -8.46 -4.36
N ILE A 36 33.52 -7.26 -4.75
CA ILE A 36 32.12 -6.82 -4.84
C ILE A 36 31.67 -6.85 -6.31
N PRO A 37 30.58 -7.57 -6.65
CA PRO A 37 30.03 -7.55 -7.99
C PRO A 37 29.38 -6.20 -8.31
N VAL A 38 29.66 -5.71 -9.53
CA VAL A 38 29.09 -4.45 -10.05
C VAL A 38 28.26 -4.78 -11.29
N TYR A 39 27.01 -4.42 -11.23
CA TYR A 39 26.02 -4.56 -12.31
C TYR A 39 25.78 -3.22 -12.99
N ARG A 40 25.64 -3.21 -14.31
CA ARG A 40 25.33 -2.01 -15.10
C ARG A 40 24.08 -2.24 -15.92
N SER A 41 23.21 -1.25 -15.97
CA SER A 41 22.00 -1.23 -16.81
C SER A 41 21.62 0.22 -17.15
N GLU A 42 20.80 0.41 -18.18
CA GLU A 42 20.23 1.73 -18.48
C GLU A 42 19.14 2.09 -17.46
N ALA A 43 18.42 1.10 -16.96
CA ALA A 43 17.44 1.27 -15.90
C ALA A 43 17.52 0.14 -14.85
N LEU A 44 17.40 0.50 -13.58
CA LEU A 44 17.25 -0.42 -12.46
C LEU A 44 15.84 -0.29 -11.89
N VAL A 45 15.12 -1.40 -11.78
CA VAL A 45 13.81 -1.47 -11.09
C VAL A 45 13.99 -2.17 -9.76
N ILE A 46 13.59 -1.54 -8.66
CA ILE A 46 13.64 -2.12 -7.31
C ILE A 46 12.25 -2.64 -6.93
N GLY A 47 12.11 -3.96 -6.93
CA GLY A 47 10.89 -4.69 -6.61
C GLY A 47 10.22 -5.34 -7.80
N SER A 48 9.79 -6.60 -7.64
CA SER A 48 9.10 -7.42 -8.64
C SER A 48 7.60 -7.62 -8.35
N GLY A 49 6.97 -6.63 -7.70
CA GLY A 49 5.52 -6.53 -7.58
C GLY A 49 4.86 -6.04 -8.88
N ALA A 50 3.53 -5.88 -8.88
CA ALA A 50 2.77 -5.50 -10.09
C ALA A 50 3.27 -4.19 -10.74
N ALA A 51 3.62 -3.17 -9.96
CA ALA A 51 4.12 -1.90 -10.48
C ALA A 51 5.52 -2.04 -11.12
N GLY A 52 6.46 -2.68 -10.40
CA GLY A 52 7.82 -2.87 -10.90
C GLY A 52 7.88 -3.76 -12.15
N LEU A 53 7.10 -4.84 -12.20
CA LEU A 53 6.99 -5.68 -13.38
C LEU A 53 6.41 -4.91 -14.58
N ARG A 54 5.40 -4.05 -14.35
CA ARG A 54 4.86 -3.19 -15.41
C ARG A 54 5.94 -2.28 -15.97
N ALA A 55 6.70 -1.59 -15.11
CA ALA A 55 7.80 -0.74 -15.54
C ALA A 55 8.87 -1.54 -16.33
N ALA A 56 9.29 -2.69 -15.82
CA ALA A 56 10.29 -3.54 -16.47
C ALA A 56 9.85 -4.03 -17.86
N VAL A 57 8.60 -4.49 -17.99
CA VAL A 57 7.99 -4.89 -19.26
C VAL A 57 7.99 -3.75 -20.25
N GLU A 58 7.54 -2.57 -19.82
CA GLU A 58 7.41 -1.40 -20.71
C GLU A 58 8.76 -0.79 -21.09
N LEU A 59 9.76 -0.82 -20.20
CA LEU A 59 11.13 -0.44 -20.52
C LEU A 59 11.72 -1.39 -21.57
N ARG A 60 11.55 -2.70 -21.38
CA ARG A 60 12.09 -3.69 -22.30
C ARG A 60 11.44 -3.64 -23.69
N ARG A 61 10.13 -3.36 -23.76
CA ARG A 61 9.41 -3.12 -25.03
C ARG A 61 9.95 -1.92 -25.80
N ARG A 62 10.57 -0.96 -25.09
CA ARG A 62 11.21 0.24 -25.65
C ARG A 62 12.70 0.10 -25.83
N HIS A 63 13.20 -1.15 -25.81
CA HIS A 63 14.59 -1.52 -26.01
C HIS A 63 15.57 -0.97 -24.96
N ILE A 64 15.08 -0.53 -23.80
CA ILE A 64 15.93 -0.14 -22.66
C ILE A 64 16.49 -1.40 -22.00
N ASP A 65 17.79 -1.39 -21.72
CA ASP A 65 18.41 -2.43 -20.91
C ASP A 65 18.03 -2.29 -19.44
N VAL A 66 17.15 -3.17 -18.97
CA VAL A 66 16.57 -3.13 -17.64
C VAL A 66 17.02 -4.32 -16.79
N LEU A 67 17.35 -4.03 -15.52
CA LEU A 67 17.62 -5.02 -14.49
C LEU A 67 16.61 -4.85 -13.35
N VAL A 68 16.05 -5.96 -12.86
CA VAL A 68 15.13 -5.94 -11.69
C VAL A 68 15.85 -6.54 -10.49
N ALA A 69 16.07 -5.73 -9.44
CA ALA A 69 16.57 -6.19 -8.15
C ALA A 69 15.40 -6.39 -7.18
N THR A 70 15.29 -7.55 -6.58
CA THR A 70 14.16 -7.89 -5.70
C THR A 70 14.59 -8.77 -4.53
N GLN A 71 13.97 -8.54 -3.37
CA GLN A 71 14.22 -9.34 -2.17
C GLN A 71 13.71 -10.78 -2.31
N THR A 72 12.61 -10.96 -3.03
CA THR A 72 12.03 -12.27 -3.35
C THR A 72 11.23 -12.14 -4.65
N LEU A 73 11.50 -13.02 -5.63
CA LEU A 73 10.82 -13.01 -6.93
C LEU A 73 9.30 -13.12 -6.78
N PHE A 74 8.60 -12.18 -7.41
CA PHE A 74 7.14 -12.17 -7.54
C PHE A 74 6.38 -12.33 -6.22
N TRP A 75 7.01 -11.95 -5.13
CA TRP A 75 6.44 -11.90 -3.79
C TRP A 75 6.16 -10.45 -3.40
N GLY A 76 5.56 -10.21 -2.24
CA GLY A 76 5.22 -8.88 -1.77
C GLY A 76 3.71 -8.62 -1.81
N THR A 77 3.30 -7.39 -1.54
CA THR A 77 1.89 -7.02 -1.33
C THR A 77 0.99 -7.41 -2.49
N SER A 78 1.38 -7.12 -3.74
CA SER A 78 0.56 -7.46 -4.92
C SER A 78 0.30 -8.95 -5.10
N ALA A 79 1.22 -9.82 -4.68
CA ALA A 79 1.06 -11.27 -4.83
C ALA A 79 0.44 -11.94 -3.61
N CYS A 80 0.55 -11.34 -2.42
CA CYS A 80 0.26 -11.98 -1.14
C CYS A 80 -0.86 -11.33 -0.34
N SER A 81 -1.21 -10.07 -0.59
CA SER A 81 -2.22 -9.32 0.12
C SER A 81 -3.40 -8.96 -0.77
N GLY A 82 -4.53 -8.67 -0.17
CA GLY A 82 -5.70 -8.22 -0.91
C GLY A 82 -6.99 -8.35 -0.12
N SER A 83 -8.09 -8.35 -0.85
CA SER A 83 -9.45 -8.54 -0.34
C SER A 83 -10.18 -9.59 -1.17
N ASP A 84 -11.44 -9.83 -0.88
CA ASP A 84 -12.29 -10.80 -1.60
C ASP A 84 -12.44 -10.56 -3.11
N LYS A 85 -12.27 -9.30 -3.56
CA LYS A 85 -12.49 -8.90 -4.97
C LYS A 85 -11.25 -8.37 -5.67
N GLN A 86 -10.38 -7.60 -5.01
CA GLN A 86 -9.18 -6.98 -5.59
C GLN A 86 -9.44 -6.35 -6.96
N THR A 87 -9.82 -5.09 -6.97
CA THR A 87 -10.37 -4.44 -8.16
C THR A 87 -9.33 -3.76 -9.05
N LEU A 88 -9.68 -3.65 -10.33
CA LEU A 88 -9.11 -2.74 -11.31
C LEU A 88 -10.19 -1.73 -11.73
N HIS A 89 -9.82 -0.48 -11.91
CA HIS A 89 -10.69 0.57 -12.49
C HIS A 89 -10.28 0.89 -13.91
N THR A 90 -11.26 1.25 -14.76
CA THR A 90 -10.99 1.75 -16.10
C THR A 90 -12.00 2.81 -16.46
N ALA A 91 -11.54 4.00 -16.83
CA ALA A 91 -12.40 5.07 -17.30
C ALA A 91 -13.11 4.71 -18.62
N ALA A 92 -14.25 5.34 -18.87
CA ALA A 92 -15.00 5.30 -20.14
C ALA A 92 -15.44 3.91 -20.64
N THR A 93 -15.46 2.91 -19.77
CA THR A 93 -15.87 1.52 -20.13
C THR A 93 -17.13 1.06 -19.40
N SER A 94 -17.73 1.93 -18.59
CA SER A 94 -18.97 1.68 -17.85
C SER A 94 -20.19 1.90 -18.74
N LYS A 95 -21.28 1.15 -18.48
CA LYS A 95 -22.58 1.34 -19.14
C LYS A 95 -23.29 2.64 -18.72
N GLN A 96 -22.86 3.30 -17.67
CA GLN A 96 -23.51 4.48 -17.05
C GLN A 96 -22.98 5.83 -17.55
N GLY A 97 -22.34 5.90 -18.70
CA GLY A 97 -21.83 7.17 -19.25
C GLY A 97 -20.71 7.78 -18.41
N ASP A 98 -19.51 7.29 -18.58
CA ASP A 98 -18.30 7.68 -17.88
C ASP A 98 -17.28 8.33 -18.81
N ASN A 99 -16.34 9.11 -18.24
CA ASN A 99 -15.20 9.68 -18.95
C ASN A 99 -14.02 9.89 -17.99
N PHE A 100 -12.87 10.30 -18.55
CA PHE A 100 -11.63 10.53 -17.78
C PHE A 100 -11.79 11.59 -16.70
N ILE A 101 -12.55 12.65 -16.95
CA ILE A 101 -12.77 13.75 -15.99
C ILE A 101 -13.54 13.22 -14.78
N LYS A 102 -14.59 12.44 -15.00
CA LYS A 102 -15.38 11.86 -13.90
C LYS A 102 -14.56 10.90 -13.03
N LEU A 103 -13.67 10.09 -13.66
CA LEU A 103 -12.78 9.24 -12.87
C LEU A 103 -11.75 10.07 -12.10
N ALA A 104 -11.16 11.09 -12.73
CA ALA A 104 -10.22 11.99 -12.04
C ALA A 104 -10.87 12.71 -10.85
N GLN A 105 -12.11 13.16 -11.00
CA GLN A 105 -12.91 13.76 -9.92
C GLN A 105 -13.15 12.76 -8.78
N ALA A 106 -13.48 11.51 -9.09
CA ALA A 106 -13.68 10.45 -8.08
C ALA A 106 -12.37 10.14 -7.32
N LEU A 107 -11.22 10.11 -8.01
CA LEU A 107 -9.91 9.92 -7.41
C LEU A 107 -9.55 11.07 -6.44
N GLY A 108 -9.82 12.31 -6.83
CA GLY A 108 -9.51 13.52 -6.05
C GLY A 108 -10.58 13.93 -5.03
N ALA A 109 -11.70 13.22 -4.94
CA ALA A 109 -12.89 13.66 -4.17
C ALA A 109 -12.63 13.93 -2.67
N GLY A 110 -11.68 13.23 -2.07
CA GLY A 110 -11.30 13.42 -0.67
C GLY A 110 -10.42 14.65 -0.41
N GLY A 111 -9.87 15.26 -1.46
CA GLY A 111 -8.87 16.32 -1.35
C GLY A 111 -7.44 15.83 -1.18
N ALA A 112 -6.51 16.76 -1.03
CA ALA A 112 -5.06 16.55 -0.90
C ALA A 112 -4.44 15.73 -2.07
N MET A 113 -5.07 15.70 -3.23
CA MET A 113 -4.57 15.03 -4.44
C MET A 113 -4.45 16.04 -5.59
N ASP A 114 -3.32 16.08 -6.24
CA ASP A 114 -3.08 16.91 -7.41
C ASP A 114 -4.04 16.53 -8.56
N ALA A 115 -4.68 17.52 -9.18
CA ALA A 115 -5.65 17.29 -10.24
C ALA A 115 -5.02 16.70 -11.51
N ASP A 116 -3.78 17.08 -11.82
CA ASP A 116 -3.02 16.54 -12.93
C ASP A 116 -2.67 15.07 -12.71
N THR A 117 -2.30 14.67 -11.50
CA THR A 117 -2.03 13.28 -11.11
C THR A 117 -3.29 12.41 -11.22
N ALA A 118 -4.41 12.90 -10.70
CA ALA A 118 -5.71 12.22 -10.82
C ALA A 118 -6.12 12.02 -12.30
N TYR A 119 -5.92 13.04 -13.12
CA TYR A 119 -6.21 12.97 -14.55
C TYR A 119 -5.31 11.97 -15.28
N VAL A 120 -4.00 11.98 -14.97
CA VAL A 120 -3.03 11.02 -15.53
C VAL A 120 -3.45 9.59 -15.22
N GLU A 121 -3.84 9.30 -13.98
CA GLU A 121 -4.30 7.95 -13.61
C GLU A 121 -5.58 7.58 -14.36
N ALA A 122 -6.52 8.50 -14.47
CA ALA A 122 -7.78 8.27 -15.18
C ALA A 122 -7.56 7.98 -16.67
N VAL A 123 -6.79 8.81 -17.38
CA VAL A 123 -6.48 8.62 -18.80
C VAL A 123 -5.68 7.34 -19.03
N GLY A 124 -4.64 7.12 -18.23
CA GLY A 124 -3.74 5.97 -18.35
C GLY A 124 -4.42 4.64 -18.03
N SER A 125 -5.55 4.65 -17.31
CA SER A 125 -6.26 3.43 -16.90
C SER A 125 -6.70 2.57 -18.10
N VAL A 126 -7.06 3.17 -19.21
CA VAL A 126 -7.52 2.47 -20.43
C VAL A 126 -6.36 1.70 -21.07
N GLU A 127 -5.22 2.38 -21.31
CA GLU A 127 -4.04 1.74 -21.91
C GLU A 127 -3.47 0.64 -20.97
N ALA A 128 -3.41 0.92 -19.67
CA ALA A 128 -2.94 -0.04 -18.69
C ALA A 128 -3.81 -1.30 -18.64
N PHE A 129 -5.13 -1.12 -18.63
CA PHE A 129 -6.11 -2.20 -18.62
C PHE A 129 -6.06 -3.03 -19.91
N ALA A 130 -6.07 -2.40 -21.08
CA ALA A 130 -5.95 -3.06 -22.39
C ALA A 130 -4.66 -3.89 -22.46
N GLY A 131 -3.54 -3.34 -21.98
CA GLY A 131 -2.27 -4.03 -21.90
C GLY A 131 -2.30 -5.29 -21.02
N LEU A 132 -2.99 -5.26 -19.88
CA LEU A 132 -3.15 -6.42 -19.00
C LEU A 132 -4.02 -7.51 -19.67
N LYS A 133 -5.11 -7.13 -20.31
CA LYS A 133 -5.91 -8.09 -21.09
C LYS A 133 -5.10 -8.73 -22.22
N TYR A 134 -4.33 -7.93 -22.94
CA TYR A 134 -3.52 -8.40 -24.06
C TYR A 134 -2.50 -9.47 -23.64
N ILE A 135 -1.91 -9.34 -22.46
CA ILE A 135 -0.97 -10.34 -21.92
C ILE A 135 -1.65 -11.47 -21.15
N GLY A 136 -3.00 -11.55 -21.19
CA GLY A 136 -3.75 -12.72 -20.70
C GLY A 136 -4.32 -12.62 -19.28
N LEU A 137 -4.50 -11.42 -18.70
CA LEU A 137 -5.23 -11.30 -17.44
C LEU A 137 -6.70 -11.74 -17.65
N PRO A 138 -7.21 -12.80 -16.97
CA PRO A 138 -8.48 -13.44 -17.28
C PRO A 138 -9.67 -12.69 -16.63
N LEU A 139 -9.92 -11.45 -17.07
CA LEU A 139 -11.03 -10.66 -16.56
C LEU A 139 -12.37 -11.17 -17.11
N PRO A 140 -13.43 -11.24 -16.28
CA PRO A 140 -14.71 -11.83 -16.67
C PRO A 140 -15.42 -10.98 -17.72
N GLU A 141 -16.03 -11.65 -18.70
CA GLU A 141 -16.76 -11.04 -19.82
C GLU A 141 -18.18 -11.60 -19.90
N ASP A 142 -19.08 -10.81 -20.46
CA ASP A 142 -20.36 -11.33 -20.89
C ASP A 142 -20.23 -12.06 -22.26
N ARG A 143 -21.34 -12.65 -22.73
CA ARG A 143 -21.37 -13.39 -24.01
C ARG A 143 -21.01 -12.56 -25.24
N TYR A 144 -20.94 -11.24 -25.13
CA TYR A 144 -20.60 -10.33 -26.22
C TYR A 144 -19.17 -9.77 -26.07
N GLY A 145 -18.40 -10.22 -25.07
CA GLY A 145 -17.03 -9.76 -24.80
C GLY A 145 -16.94 -8.47 -24.00
N ALA A 146 -18.06 -7.96 -23.48
CA ALA A 146 -18.03 -6.80 -22.59
C ALA A 146 -17.58 -7.23 -21.18
N ILE A 147 -16.57 -6.53 -20.64
CA ILE A 147 -16.07 -6.78 -19.29
C ILE A 147 -17.17 -6.54 -18.25
N LEU A 148 -17.37 -7.49 -17.38
CA LEU A 148 -18.31 -7.37 -16.26
C LEU A 148 -17.81 -6.33 -15.27
N ARG A 149 -18.70 -5.41 -14.86
CA ARG A 149 -18.40 -4.27 -14.00
C ARG A 149 -19.31 -4.24 -12.79
N TYR A 150 -18.79 -3.66 -11.70
CA TYR A 150 -19.54 -3.40 -10.47
C TYR A 150 -19.07 -2.09 -9.80
N GLN A 151 -19.86 -1.59 -8.86
CA GLN A 151 -19.54 -0.40 -8.08
C GLN A 151 -18.67 -0.75 -6.86
N THR A 152 -17.77 0.17 -6.52
CA THR A 152 -17.01 0.14 -5.27
C THR A 152 -17.20 1.44 -4.50
N ASP A 153 -16.71 1.52 -3.28
CA ASP A 153 -16.75 2.76 -2.51
C ASP A 153 -16.01 3.89 -3.26
N HIS A 154 -16.59 5.07 -3.22
CA HIS A 154 -16.13 6.26 -3.97
C HIS A 154 -16.11 6.09 -5.51
N ASP A 155 -16.85 5.10 -6.05
CA ASP A 155 -16.99 4.88 -7.50
C ASP A 155 -18.44 4.62 -7.90
N GLU A 156 -19.19 5.67 -8.17
CA GLU A 156 -20.63 5.61 -8.52
C GLU A 156 -20.88 5.12 -9.95
N ALA A 157 -19.87 5.19 -10.83
CA ALA A 157 -20.03 4.84 -12.25
C ALA A 157 -19.90 3.34 -12.55
N GLY A 158 -19.55 2.51 -11.56
CA GLY A 158 -19.37 1.06 -11.79
C GLY A 158 -18.20 0.75 -12.70
N ARG A 159 -17.01 1.28 -12.40
CA ARG A 159 -15.77 1.11 -13.18
C ARG A 159 -14.97 -0.13 -12.80
N ALA A 160 -15.31 -0.76 -11.68
CA ALA A 160 -14.55 -1.85 -11.10
C ALA A 160 -14.77 -3.18 -11.85
N THR A 161 -13.71 -3.96 -11.99
CA THR A 161 -13.73 -5.36 -12.41
C THR A 161 -12.70 -6.17 -11.63
N SER A 162 -12.86 -7.49 -11.56
CA SER A 162 -11.89 -8.36 -10.88
C SER A 162 -12.02 -9.83 -11.32
N CYS A 163 -11.00 -10.63 -10.97
CA CYS A 163 -11.03 -12.10 -11.04
C CYS A 163 -11.25 -12.72 -9.63
N GLY A 164 -11.85 -11.97 -8.68
CA GLY A 164 -11.99 -12.39 -7.28
C GLY A 164 -10.71 -12.16 -6.45
N PRO A 165 -10.51 -12.91 -5.36
CA PRO A 165 -9.45 -12.63 -4.37
C PRO A 165 -8.02 -12.82 -4.87
N ARG A 166 -7.82 -13.32 -6.08
CA ARG A 166 -6.50 -13.52 -6.69
C ARG A 166 -6.19 -12.59 -7.85
N THR A 167 -6.98 -11.53 -8.07
CA THR A 167 -6.80 -10.61 -9.20
C THR A 167 -5.39 -10.03 -9.26
N SER A 168 -4.86 -9.49 -8.16
CA SER A 168 -3.52 -8.90 -8.17
C SER A 168 -2.42 -9.96 -8.29
N ARG A 169 -2.62 -11.17 -7.75
CA ARG A 169 -1.69 -12.29 -7.94
C ARG A 169 -1.66 -12.77 -9.39
N LEU A 170 -2.81 -12.87 -10.04
CA LEU A 170 -2.93 -13.16 -11.49
C LEU A 170 -2.25 -12.07 -12.32
N MET A 171 -2.43 -10.80 -11.95
CA MET A 171 -1.75 -9.67 -12.61
C MET A 171 -0.23 -9.79 -12.49
N VAL A 172 0.31 -10.09 -11.30
CA VAL A 172 1.75 -10.33 -11.10
C VAL A 172 2.22 -11.49 -11.97
N LYS A 173 1.44 -12.58 -12.04
CA LYS A 173 1.77 -13.76 -12.86
C LYS A 173 1.91 -13.41 -14.34
N VAL A 174 0.89 -12.81 -14.95
CA VAL A 174 0.94 -12.49 -16.39
C VAL A 174 2.01 -11.45 -16.73
N LEU A 175 2.26 -10.48 -15.84
CA LEU A 175 3.35 -9.52 -16.00
C LEU A 175 4.73 -10.16 -15.86
N ALA A 176 4.89 -11.13 -14.94
CA ALA A 176 6.12 -11.89 -14.78
C ALA A 176 6.40 -12.77 -16.01
N GLU A 177 5.38 -13.48 -16.51
CA GLU A 177 5.48 -14.28 -17.73
C GLU A 177 5.86 -13.42 -18.95
N GLU A 178 5.27 -12.23 -19.07
CA GLU A 178 5.64 -11.29 -20.13
C GLU A 178 7.06 -10.73 -19.96
N ALA A 179 7.48 -10.38 -18.74
CA ALA A 179 8.85 -9.95 -18.46
C ALA A 179 9.89 -11.02 -18.85
N ILE A 180 9.60 -12.29 -18.50
CA ILE A 180 10.44 -13.44 -18.87
C ILE A 180 10.48 -13.60 -20.39
N ARG A 181 9.32 -13.53 -21.07
CA ARG A 181 9.23 -13.63 -22.53
C ARG A 181 10.06 -12.56 -23.25
N LEU A 182 10.11 -11.34 -22.69
CA LEU A 182 10.91 -10.24 -23.22
C LEU A 182 12.38 -10.29 -22.82
N GLY A 183 12.81 -11.27 -22.03
CA GLY A 183 14.20 -11.42 -21.59
C GLY A 183 14.64 -10.38 -20.57
N VAL A 184 13.72 -9.91 -19.70
CA VAL A 184 14.08 -9.07 -18.55
C VAL A 184 14.98 -9.88 -17.61
N ALA A 185 16.10 -9.29 -17.19
CA ALA A 185 17.01 -9.90 -16.24
C ALA A 185 16.62 -9.55 -14.78
N PHE A 186 16.78 -10.52 -13.88
CA PHE A 186 16.46 -10.38 -12.47
C PHE A 186 17.68 -10.72 -11.60
N VAL A 187 17.80 -10.03 -10.46
CA VAL A 187 18.64 -10.43 -9.33
C VAL A 187 17.72 -10.67 -8.15
N ASP A 188 17.50 -11.95 -7.84
CA ASP A 188 16.72 -12.38 -6.68
C ASP A 188 17.55 -12.30 -5.40
N HIS A 189 16.89 -12.35 -4.25
CA HIS A 189 17.52 -12.24 -2.92
C HIS A 189 18.37 -10.98 -2.75
N SER A 190 18.05 -9.91 -3.49
CA SER A 190 18.72 -8.61 -3.50
C SER A 190 17.91 -7.58 -2.72
N THR A 191 18.44 -7.12 -1.60
CA THR A 191 17.86 -6.06 -0.79
C THR A 191 18.65 -4.78 -0.97
N VAL A 192 18.08 -3.79 -1.64
CA VAL A 192 18.70 -2.47 -1.76
C VAL A 192 18.70 -1.78 -0.39
N ILE A 193 19.86 -1.32 0.03
CA ILE A 193 20.10 -0.72 1.36
C ILE A 193 20.47 0.76 1.28
N ARG A 194 20.93 1.25 0.13
CA ARG A 194 21.30 2.66 -0.07
C ARG A 194 21.21 3.06 -1.54
N LEU A 195 20.75 4.28 -1.83
CA LEU A 195 20.85 4.88 -3.16
C LEU A 195 22.19 5.58 -3.33
N LEU A 196 22.76 5.49 -4.53
CA LEU A 196 23.96 6.22 -4.94
C LEU A 196 23.56 7.47 -5.71
N VAL A 197 24.02 8.63 -5.25
CA VAL A 197 23.64 9.94 -5.78
C VAL A 197 24.90 10.69 -6.24
N ALA A 198 24.86 11.23 -7.45
CA ALA A 198 25.92 12.08 -7.99
C ALA A 198 25.48 13.54 -8.05
N GLY A 199 26.44 14.47 -8.08
CA GLY A 199 26.20 15.91 -8.12
C GLY A 199 25.82 16.49 -6.76
N GLU A 200 25.67 17.81 -6.69
CA GLU A 200 25.33 18.57 -5.50
C GLU A 200 24.18 19.55 -5.79
N GLY A 201 23.46 19.97 -4.77
CA GLY A 201 22.39 20.93 -4.87
C GLY A 201 21.32 20.51 -5.90
N ARG A 202 21.05 21.36 -6.90
CA ARG A 202 20.05 21.11 -7.96
C ARG A 202 20.52 20.13 -9.04
N GLU A 203 21.82 19.85 -9.11
CA GLU A 203 22.41 18.92 -10.08
C GLU A 203 22.43 17.47 -9.56
N ARG A 204 21.86 17.22 -8.39
CA ARG A 204 21.76 15.88 -7.81
C ARG A 204 20.97 14.97 -8.72
N LYS A 205 21.55 13.82 -9.03
CA LYS A 205 20.91 12.78 -9.85
C LYS A 205 21.23 11.40 -9.34
N ILE A 206 20.36 10.46 -9.62
CA ILE A 206 20.60 9.06 -9.34
C ILE A 206 21.83 8.55 -10.12
N ALA A 207 22.61 7.69 -9.50
CA ALA A 207 23.75 7.04 -10.13
C ALA A 207 23.71 5.51 -9.96
N GLY A 208 22.83 5.02 -9.09
CA GLY A 208 22.71 3.60 -8.82
C GLY A 208 22.23 3.29 -7.42
N ALA A 209 22.56 2.09 -6.95
CA ALA A 209 22.21 1.61 -5.61
C ALA A 209 23.26 0.62 -5.08
N ILE A 210 23.29 0.50 -3.75
CA ILE A 210 24.01 -0.56 -3.03
C ILE A 210 22.98 -1.53 -2.47
N ALA A 211 23.24 -2.82 -2.61
CA ALA A 211 22.37 -3.86 -2.11
C ALA A 211 23.15 -4.97 -1.38
N ILE A 212 22.41 -5.77 -0.65
CA ILE A 212 22.87 -7.05 -0.10
C ILE A 212 22.19 -8.18 -0.92
N ASN A 213 22.98 -8.87 -1.68
CA ASN A 213 22.56 -10.07 -2.42
C ASN A 213 22.90 -11.29 -1.55
N SER A 214 21.90 -11.85 -0.89
CA SER A 214 22.16 -12.97 0.04
C SER A 214 22.60 -14.26 -0.66
N GLY A 215 22.36 -14.38 -1.97
CA GLY A 215 22.85 -15.48 -2.81
C GLY A 215 24.32 -15.37 -3.21
N ASP A 216 24.92 -14.17 -3.13
CA ASP A 216 26.31 -13.92 -3.57
C ASP A 216 27.31 -13.94 -2.39
N ARG A 217 26.88 -14.41 -1.23
CA ARG A 217 27.76 -14.53 -0.07
C ARG A 217 28.81 -15.60 -0.26
N GLY A 218 30.06 -15.26 0.06
CA GLY A 218 31.19 -16.17 -0.05
C GLY A 218 32.40 -15.64 0.74
N GLU A 219 33.52 -16.35 0.71
CA GLU A 219 34.73 -15.98 1.44
C GLU A 219 35.22 -14.57 1.10
N ASN A 220 35.15 -14.18 -0.17
CA ASN A 220 35.59 -12.88 -0.68
C ASN A 220 34.47 -11.80 -0.65
N ASN A 221 33.25 -12.13 -0.23
CA ASN A 221 32.14 -11.21 -0.07
C ASN A 221 31.18 -11.73 1.01
N PRO A 222 31.59 -11.71 2.28
CA PRO A 222 30.83 -12.35 3.35
C PRO A 222 29.46 -11.68 3.58
N THR A 223 29.32 -10.39 3.28
CA THR A 223 28.09 -9.65 3.42
C THR A 223 27.12 -9.88 2.25
N GLY A 224 27.63 -10.28 1.09
CA GLY A 224 26.87 -10.31 -0.16
C GLY A 224 26.65 -8.91 -0.73
N LEU A 225 27.54 -7.95 -0.46
CA LEU A 225 27.42 -6.60 -0.99
C LEU A 225 27.46 -6.61 -2.51
N ALA A 226 26.60 -5.82 -3.14
CA ALA A 226 26.53 -5.65 -4.59
C ALA A 226 26.27 -4.17 -4.94
N ILE A 227 26.79 -3.75 -6.09
CA ILE A 227 26.63 -2.38 -6.60
C ILE A 227 25.86 -2.44 -7.91
N TYR A 228 24.82 -1.64 -8.03
CA TYR A 228 24.07 -1.40 -9.26
C TYR A 228 24.33 0.01 -9.75
N LEU A 229 24.77 0.17 -10.98
CA LEU A 229 25.01 1.46 -11.61
C LEU A 229 24.02 1.67 -12.76
N CYS A 230 23.27 2.76 -12.69
CA CYS A 230 22.27 3.11 -13.70
C CYS A 230 21.99 4.61 -13.72
N PRO A 231 21.70 5.20 -14.90
CA PRO A 231 21.25 6.58 -15.00
C PRO A 231 19.76 6.77 -14.66
N SER A 232 18.98 5.68 -14.67
CA SER A 232 17.55 5.69 -14.31
C SER A 232 17.25 4.61 -13.28
N LEU A 233 16.51 4.94 -12.22
CA LEU A 233 16.15 4.01 -11.15
C LEU A 233 14.67 4.16 -10.81
N VAL A 234 13.94 3.02 -10.73
CA VAL A 234 12.52 2.98 -10.42
C VAL A 234 12.29 2.31 -9.06
N LEU A 235 11.83 3.07 -8.08
CA LEU A 235 11.43 2.59 -6.77
C LEU A 235 10.01 2.00 -6.85
N ALA A 236 9.89 0.69 -6.72
CA ALA A 236 8.65 -0.06 -6.86
C ALA A 236 8.46 -1.16 -5.78
N ALA A 237 9.10 -0.98 -4.61
CA ALA A 237 9.03 -1.94 -3.51
C ALA A 237 7.79 -1.76 -2.59
N GLY A 238 6.84 -0.92 -2.99
CA GLY A 238 5.58 -0.71 -2.29
C GLY A 238 5.69 0.19 -1.06
N GLY A 239 4.65 0.17 -0.21
CA GLY A 239 4.53 0.96 1.00
C GLY A 239 5.19 0.33 2.24
N PRO A 240 5.30 1.09 3.35
CA PRO A 240 6.04 0.69 4.56
C PRO A 240 5.20 -0.22 5.47
N GLY A 241 4.91 -1.44 5.05
CA GLY A 241 4.05 -2.40 5.76
C GLY A 241 4.54 -2.82 7.15
N GLU A 242 5.83 -2.57 7.48
CA GLU A 242 6.40 -2.88 8.80
C GLU A 242 6.23 -1.75 9.83
N LEU A 243 5.65 -0.60 9.48
CA LEU A 243 5.46 0.51 10.43
C LEU A 243 4.47 0.19 11.54
N PHE A 244 3.44 -0.64 11.27
CA PHE A 244 2.37 -0.95 12.22
C PHE A 244 2.44 -2.42 12.64
N ARG A 245 1.98 -2.74 13.88
CA ARG A 245 1.88 -4.13 14.37
C ARG A 245 0.93 -4.94 13.50
N ASP A 246 -0.29 -4.43 13.35
CA ASP A 246 -1.34 -5.05 12.54
C ASP A 246 -1.42 -4.41 11.16
N SER A 247 -1.24 -5.23 10.15
CA SER A 247 -1.13 -4.79 8.77
C SER A 247 -1.47 -5.96 7.83
N VAL A 248 -2.13 -5.68 6.72
CA VAL A 248 -2.40 -6.68 5.68
C VAL A 248 -1.21 -6.97 4.77
N TYR A 249 -0.10 -6.28 4.95
CA TYR A 249 1.11 -6.55 4.19
C TYR A 249 1.80 -7.84 4.66
N PRO A 250 2.38 -8.61 3.76
CA PRO A 250 3.20 -9.75 4.17
C PRO A 250 4.39 -9.28 5.02
N LYS A 251 4.86 -10.15 5.90
CA LYS A 251 6.02 -9.84 6.75
C LYS A 251 7.22 -9.48 5.90
N ARG A 252 8.05 -8.54 6.35
CA ARG A 252 9.26 -8.03 5.69
C ARG A 252 9.00 -7.14 4.47
N CYS A 253 7.79 -6.57 4.32
CA CYS A 253 7.52 -5.50 3.38
C CYS A 253 7.89 -4.14 4.01
N PHE A 254 9.10 -3.69 3.76
CA PHE A 254 9.61 -2.41 4.27
C PHE A 254 9.31 -1.22 3.35
N GLY A 255 9.00 -1.47 2.09
CA GLY A 255 8.70 -0.44 1.12
C GLY A 255 9.91 0.38 0.66
N SER A 256 9.64 1.44 -0.08
CA SER A 256 10.68 2.33 -0.63
C SER A 256 10.80 3.67 0.11
N LEU A 257 9.87 4.00 1.02
CA LEU A 257 9.78 5.34 1.61
C LEU A 257 11.07 5.74 2.35
N GLY A 258 11.51 4.93 3.32
CA GLY A 258 12.71 5.25 4.11
C GLY A 258 13.99 5.30 3.29
N LEU A 259 14.11 4.44 2.27
CA LEU A 259 15.23 4.46 1.33
C LEU A 259 15.27 5.77 0.52
N GLY A 260 14.12 6.25 0.06
CA GLY A 260 14.01 7.53 -0.65
C GLY A 260 14.28 8.73 0.26
N LEU A 261 13.74 8.72 1.49
CA LEU A 261 13.97 9.78 2.48
C LEU A 261 15.46 9.89 2.86
N GLU A 262 16.15 8.77 3.08
CA GLU A 262 17.60 8.77 3.35
C GLU A 262 18.40 9.43 2.21
N ALA A 263 17.95 9.24 0.97
CA ALA A 263 18.56 9.89 -0.20
C ALA A 263 18.14 11.37 -0.38
N GLY A 264 17.32 11.91 0.51
CA GLY A 264 16.81 13.29 0.46
C GLY A 264 15.72 13.52 -0.59
N ILE A 265 15.01 12.46 -0.99
CA ILE A 265 13.82 12.59 -1.83
C ILE A 265 12.66 13.10 -0.97
N THR A 266 11.93 14.07 -1.49
CA THR A 266 10.74 14.63 -0.84
C THR A 266 9.61 13.59 -0.78
N ALA A 267 8.90 13.53 0.34
CA ALA A 267 7.67 12.77 0.48
C ALA A 267 6.45 13.69 0.54
N VAL A 268 5.26 13.16 0.26
CA VAL A 268 4.00 13.90 0.25
C VAL A 268 2.89 13.09 0.91
N ASN A 269 1.93 13.78 1.54
CA ASN A 269 0.73 13.19 2.11
C ASN A 269 0.98 12.02 3.09
N LEU A 270 2.08 12.08 3.87
CA LEU A 270 2.40 11.03 4.84
C LEU A 270 1.36 10.89 5.97
N THR A 271 0.47 11.85 6.13
CA THR A 271 -0.69 11.76 7.03
C THR A 271 -1.77 10.81 6.51
N GLU A 272 -1.81 10.55 5.19
CA GLU A 272 -2.90 9.83 4.54
C GLU A 272 -2.62 8.33 4.44
N HIS A 273 -3.37 7.57 5.22
CA HIS A 273 -3.34 6.11 5.27
C HIS A 273 -4.76 5.55 5.17
N GLN A 274 -4.85 4.25 4.91
CA GLN A 274 -6.10 3.52 5.00
C GLN A 274 -5.98 2.45 6.08
N PHE A 275 -6.98 2.39 6.94
CA PHE A 275 -7.16 1.38 7.96
C PHE A 275 -8.50 0.69 7.75
N GLY A 276 -8.63 -0.55 8.18
CA GLY A 276 -9.86 -1.32 8.10
C GLY A 276 -9.68 -2.70 8.73
N ILE A 277 -10.77 -3.42 8.85
CA ILE A 277 -10.75 -4.76 9.44
C ILE A 277 -9.96 -5.74 8.56
N GLY A 278 -9.12 -6.54 9.20
CA GLY A 278 -8.31 -7.57 8.54
C GLY A 278 -7.85 -8.65 9.49
N THR A 279 -7.51 -9.80 8.95
CA THR A 279 -6.98 -10.93 9.73
C THR A 279 -5.66 -10.52 10.38
N ARG A 280 -5.36 -11.11 11.53
CA ARG A 280 -4.12 -10.82 12.27
C ARG A 280 -2.88 -11.12 11.42
N ARG A 281 -1.85 -10.29 11.57
CA ARG A 281 -0.64 -10.37 10.75
C ARG A 281 0.21 -11.61 11.02
N ASP A 282 0.13 -12.19 12.19
CA ASP A 282 0.87 -13.39 12.58
C ASP A 282 0.32 -14.68 11.92
N GLU A 283 -0.92 -14.64 11.44
CA GLU A 283 -1.59 -15.70 10.74
C GLU A 283 -1.52 -15.51 9.21
N PHE A 284 -2.66 -15.29 8.56
CA PHE A 284 -2.75 -14.93 7.14
C PHE A 284 -3.28 -13.51 7.02
N PRO A 285 -2.40 -12.49 6.83
CA PRO A 285 -2.83 -11.09 6.80
C PRO A 285 -3.67 -10.79 5.54
N TRP A 286 -4.97 -10.57 5.74
CA TRP A 286 -5.93 -10.38 4.65
C TRP A 286 -6.99 -9.35 5.02
N ASN A 287 -7.41 -8.53 4.05
CA ASN A 287 -8.48 -7.55 4.25
C ASN A 287 -9.85 -8.24 4.25
N LEU A 288 -10.66 -7.96 5.26
CA LEU A 288 -11.98 -8.54 5.47
C LEU A 288 -13.15 -7.68 4.92
N SER A 289 -12.89 -6.74 4.01
CA SER A 289 -13.95 -6.02 3.31
C SER A 289 -14.72 -6.92 2.31
N GLY A 290 -15.74 -6.38 1.66
CA GLY A 290 -16.51 -7.10 0.66
C GLY A 290 -17.39 -8.18 1.25
N THR A 291 -17.44 -9.32 0.59
CA THR A 291 -18.38 -10.42 0.91
C THR A 291 -18.17 -11.03 2.29
N TYR A 292 -16.96 -10.91 2.88
CA TYR A 292 -16.72 -11.40 4.24
C TYR A 292 -17.63 -10.78 5.30
N VAL A 293 -17.94 -9.50 5.18
CA VAL A 293 -18.87 -8.81 6.10
C VAL A 293 -20.25 -8.59 5.49
N GLN A 294 -20.37 -8.61 4.16
CA GLN A 294 -21.70 -8.56 3.50
C GLN A 294 -22.57 -9.81 3.77
N CYS A 295 -21.96 -10.90 4.22
CA CYS A 295 -22.72 -12.05 4.70
C CYS A 295 -23.21 -11.89 6.15
N MET A 296 -22.92 -10.78 6.82
CA MET A 296 -23.33 -10.44 8.20
C MET A 296 -22.97 -11.54 9.22
N PRO A 297 -21.67 -11.82 9.44
CA PRO A 297 -21.24 -12.77 10.46
C PRO A 297 -21.43 -12.19 11.87
N TYR A 298 -21.44 -13.06 12.86
CA TYR A 298 -21.40 -12.63 14.26
C TYR A 298 -19.98 -12.17 14.62
N ILE A 299 -19.86 -10.94 15.10
CA ILE A 299 -18.61 -10.34 15.59
C ILE A 299 -18.70 -10.20 17.10
N TYR A 300 -17.73 -10.77 17.81
CA TYR A 300 -17.67 -10.76 19.27
C TYR A 300 -16.22 -10.76 19.75
N SER A 301 -16.01 -10.52 21.04
CA SER A 301 -14.70 -10.63 21.66
C SER A 301 -14.67 -11.71 22.73
N VAL A 302 -13.47 -12.18 23.07
CA VAL A 302 -13.24 -13.11 24.17
C VAL A 302 -12.14 -12.57 25.09
N ASP A 303 -12.31 -12.80 26.39
CA ASP A 303 -11.28 -12.50 27.37
C ASP A 303 -10.28 -13.68 27.51
N ASP A 304 -9.29 -13.55 28.42
CA ASP A 304 -8.27 -14.57 28.68
C ASP A 304 -8.86 -15.89 29.24
N LYS A 305 -10.09 -15.85 29.73
CA LYS A 305 -10.81 -17.01 30.28
C LYS A 305 -11.73 -17.64 29.24
N GLY A 306 -11.85 -17.07 28.06
CA GLY A 306 -12.72 -17.52 26.97
C GLY A 306 -14.19 -17.07 27.14
N ASN A 307 -14.49 -16.08 27.98
CA ASN A 307 -15.84 -15.55 28.10
C ASN A 307 -16.14 -14.67 26.89
N GLU A 308 -17.24 -14.97 26.19
CA GLU A 308 -17.71 -14.20 25.05
C GLU A 308 -18.34 -12.87 25.50
N HIS A 309 -18.11 -11.81 24.69
CA HIS A 309 -18.74 -10.51 24.85
C HIS A 309 -19.31 -10.04 23.51
N ASN A 310 -20.64 -9.86 23.47
CA ASN A 310 -21.37 -9.32 22.32
C ASN A 310 -21.22 -7.79 22.27
N PHE A 311 -19.99 -7.29 22.15
CA PHE A 311 -19.67 -5.88 22.35
C PHE A 311 -20.35 -4.94 21.34
N LEU A 312 -20.53 -5.34 20.08
CA LEU A 312 -21.18 -4.50 19.06
C LEU A 312 -22.63 -4.14 19.44
N ALA A 313 -23.31 -5.00 20.19
CA ALA A 313 -24.66 -4.72 20.70
C ALA A 313 -24.72 -3.51 21.64
N GLU A 314 -23.61 -3.08 22.21
CA GLU A 314 -23.52 -1.89 23.06
C GLU A 314 -23.43 -0.58 22.26
N TYR A 315 -23.15 -0.65 20.96
CA TYR A 315 -22.88 0.51 20.11
C TYR A 315 -24.03 0.89 19.17
N TYR A 316 -24.99 -0.01 18.95
CA TYR A 316 -26.12 0.20 18.06
C TYR A 316 -27.46 0.16 18.80
N ARG A 317 -28.49 0.78 18.21
CA ARG A 317 -29.81 0.91 18.82
C ARG A 317 -30.65 -0.34 18.63
N THR A 318 -30.50 -1.00 17.47
CA THR A 318 -31.25 -2.22 17.12
C THR A 318 -30.33 -3.26 16.50
N THR A 319 -30.73 -4.52 16.60
CA THR A 319 -30.06 -5.68 15.99
C THR A 319 -29.98 -5.57 14.48
N GLN A 320 -31.00 -5.02 13.84
CA GLN A 320 -31.04 -4.83 12.39
C GLN A 320 -30.11 -3.69 11.95
N GLU A 321 -30.03 -2.60 12.69
CA GLU A 321 -29.08 -1.51 12.44
C GLU A 321 -27.63 -2.00 12.57
N LEU A 322 -27.33 -2.81 13.61
CA LEU A 322 -26.03 -3.45 13.81
C LEU A 322 -25.70 -4.33 12.60
N ALA A 323 -26.60 -5.23 12.19
CA ALA A 323 -26.40 -6.13 11.08
C ALA A 323 -26.19 -5.38 9.74
N ALA A 324 -26.98 -4.32 9.49
CA ALA A 324 -26.84 -3.46 8.32
C ALA A 324 -25.47 -2.74 8.28
N ASN A 325 -24.97 -2.30 9.41
CA ASN A 325 -23.66 -1.65 9.46
C ASN A 325 -22.48 -2.62 9.34
N ILE A 326 -22.60 -3.86 9.84
CA ILE A 326 -21.64 -4.93 9.50
C ILE A 326 -21.63 -5.16 7.99
N PHE A 327 -22.81 -5.28 7.34
CA PHE A 327 -22.93 -5.44 5.91
C PHE A 327 -22.28 -4.27 5.14
N ARG A 328 -22.56 -3.02 5.54
CA ARG A 328 -22.04 -1.81 4.90
C ARG A 328 -20.52 -1.70 4.96
N LYS A 329 -19.86 -2.30 5.97
CA LYS A 329 -18.38 -2.40 5.98
C LYS A 329 -17.82 -3.10 4.74
N GLY A 330 -18.60 -3.90 4.04
CA GLY A 330 -18.18 -4.58 2.82
C GLY A 330 -17.93 -3.66 1.63
N TYR A 331 -18.61 -2.53 1.55
CA TYR A 331 -18.43 -1.54 0.48
C TYR A 331 -18.08 -0.14 0.99
N GLN A 332 -18.43 0.23 2.21
CA GLN A 332 -17.97 1.45 2.87
C GLN A 332 -16.61 1.21 3.55
N TRP A 333 -15.63 0.92 2.76
CA TRP A 333 -14.27 0.62 3.17
C TRP A 333 -13.31 1.60 2.45
N PRO A 334 -12.24 2.08 3.04
CA PRO A 334 -11.71 1.88 4.39
C PRO A 334 -12.51 2.61 5.50
N ILE A 335 -11.97 2.63 6.72
CA ILE A 335 -12.49 3.48 7.80
C ILE A 335 -12.60 4.92 7.31
N HIS A 336 -13.70 5.58 7.66
CA HIS A 336 -13.85 7.01 7.44
C HIS A 336 -14.37 7.68 8.70
N ALA A 337 -13.68 8.70 9.19
CA ALA A 337 -13.97 9.35 10.48
C ALA A 337 -15.44 9.83 10.58
N THR A 338 -16.00 10.40 9.50
CA THR A 338 -17.39 10.85 9.50
C THR A 338 -18.42 9.73 9.60
N ARG A 339 -18.05 8.50 9.22
CA ARG A 339 -18.92 7.31 9.33
C ARG A 339 -18.90 6.68 10.72
N MET A 340 -18.26 7.29 11.69
CA MET A 340 -18.34 6.92 13.10
C MET A 340 -19.47 7.68 13.80
N LEU A 341 -19.85 8.84 13.26
CA LEU A 341 -20.98 9.65 13.76
C LEU A 341 -22.31 9.00 13.34
N ASP A 342 -23.37 9.35 14.01
CA ASP A 342 -24.74 8.92 13.73
C ASP A 342 -24.91 7.41 13.46
N PHE A 343 -24.27 6.58 14.26
CA PHE A 343 -24.32 5.11 14.17
C PHE A 343 -23.87 4.52 12.82
N GLY A 344 -23.00 5.19 12.10
CA GLY A 344 -22.50 4.74 10.79
C GLY A 344 -21.57 3.53 10.86
N SER A 345 -21.21 2.99 9.67
CA SER A 345 -20.50 1.69 9.57
C SER A 345 -19.07 1.69 10.17
N SER A 346 -18.37 2.83 10.20
CA SER A 346 -17.03 2.89 10.81
C SER A 346 -17.06 2.88 12.35
N LEU A 347 -18.26 2.93 12.95
CA LEU A 347 -18.43 2.65 14.37
C LEU A 347 -18.07 1.20 14.71
N VAL A 348 -18.27 0.26 13.79
CA VAL A 348 -17.81 -1.14 13.93
C VAL A 348 -16.29 -1.18 14.11
N ASP A 349 -15.52 -0.41 13.33
CA ASP A 349 -14.06 -0.38 13.45
C ASP A 349 -13.62 0.23 14.78
N LEU A 350 -14.29 1.31 15.23
CA LEU A 350 -13.99 1.96 16.50
C LEU A 350 -14.28 1.02 17.69
N ALA A 351 -15.39 0.30 17.63
CA ALA A 351 -15.75 -0.68 18.66
C ALA A 351 -14.72 -1.84 18.73
N ILE A 352 -14.30 -2.37 17.58
CA ILE A 352 -13.25 -3.39 17.49
C ILE A 352 -11.93 -2.87 18.08
N PHE A 353 -11.55 -1.63 17.76
CA PHE A 353 -10.35 -1.02 18.31
C PHE A 353 -10.43 -0.89 19.84
N SER A 354 -11.54 -0.39 20.37
CA SER A 354 -11.76 -0.23 21.81
C SER A 354 -11.67 -1.56 22.55
N GLU A 355 -12.30 -2.62 22.02
CA GLU A 355 -12.21 -3.97 22.57
C GLU A 355 -10.78 -4.53 22.52
N SER A 356 -10.08 -4.33 21.41
CA SER A 356 -8.69 -4.75 21.26
C SER A 356 -7.76 -4.04 22.25
N GLN A 357 -7.97 -2.74 22.50
CA GLN A 357 -7.19 -1.98 23.50
C GLN A 357 -7.44 -2.49 24.95
N SER A 358 -8.60 -3.07 25.21
CA SER A 358 -8.89 -3.72 26.51
C SER A 358 -8.26 -5.11 26.67
N GLY A 359 -7.47 -5.57 25.69
CA GLY A 359 -6.76 -6.85 25.71
C GLY A 359 -7.59 -8.07 25.26
N ARG A 360 -8.82 -7.85 24.75
CA ARG A 360 -9.68 -8.94 24.26
C ARG A 360 -9.32 -9.37 22.84
N THR A 361 -9.53 -10.63 22.53
CA THR A 361 -9.38 -11.17 21.17
C THR A 361 -10.69 -11.02 20.42
N ILE A 362 -10.65 -10.39 19.25
CA ILE A 362 -11.82 -10.17 18.40
C ILE A 362 -11.98 -11.34 17.42
N LEU A 363 -13.20 -11.87 17.33
CA LEU A 363 -13.54 -13.03 16.52
C LEU A 363 -14.73 -12.75 15.59
N MET A 364 -14.69 -13.34 14.39
CA MET A 364 -15.75 -13.32 13.39
C MET A 364 -16.21 -14.76 13.12
N ASP A 365 -17.47 -15.06 13.43
CA ASP A 365 -18.06 -16.39 13.28
C ASP A 365 -19.06 -16.40 12.12
N PHE A 366 -18.76 -17.15 11.10
CA PHE A 366 -19.59 -17.29 9.90
C PHE A 366 -20.75 -18.30 10.08
N ASN A 367 -20.78 -19.03 11.19
CA ASN A 367 -21.85 -19.99 11.50
C ASN A 367 -22.94 -19.41 12.40
N ARG A 368 -22.79 -18.16 12.84
CA ARG A 368 -23.76 -17.46 13.69
C ARG A 368 -24.15 -16.11 13.07
N ASN A 369 -25.43 -15.78 13.13
CA ASN A 369 -25.94 -14.43 12.79
C ASN A 369 -25.60 -13.43 13.92
N PRO A 370 -25.63 -12.12 13.65
CA PRO A 370 -25.48 -11.09 14.69
C PRO A 370 -26.43 -11.37 15.87
N GLN A 371 -25.89 -11.24 17.09
CA GLN A 371 -26.66 -11.48 18.30
C GLN A 371 -27.43 -10.23 18.72
N PRO A 372 -28.55 -10.37 19.43
CA PRO A 372 -29.45 -9.25 19.74
C PRO A 372 -28.80 -8.12 20.53
N VAL A 373 -29.17 -6.90 20.20
CA VAL A 373 -29.04 -5.74 21.07
C VAL A 373 -29.96 -5.91 22.28
N ALA A 374 -29.50 -5.52 23.46
CA ALA A 374 -30.27 -5.70 24.70
C ALA A 374 -31.64 -5.02 24.62
N GLY A 375 -32.70 -5.80 24.84
CA GLY A 375 -34.09 -5.33 24.78
C GLY A 375 -34.69 -5.24 23.37
N ASP A 376 -33.95 -5.64 22.33
CA ASP A 376 -34.43 -5.70 20.95
C ASP A 376 -34.68 -7.14 20.49
N GLU A 377 -35.38 -7.29 19.38
CA GLU A 377 -35.66 -8.58 18.75
C GLU A 377 -34.42 -9.18 18.12
N SER A 378 -34.39 -10.51 17.98
CA SER A 378 -33.32 -11.22 17.28
C SER A 378 -33.22 -10.82 15.80
N PHE A 379 -32.03 -11.01 15.21
CA PHE A 379 -31.79 -10.81 13.78
C PHE A 379 -32.80 -11.57 12.92
N SER A 380 -33.34 -10.90 11.87
CA SER A 380 -34.27 -11.49 10.91
C SER A 380 -33.96 -11.04 9.50
N LEU A 381 -33.97 -11.99 8.54
CA LEU A 381 -33.85 -11.70 7.11
C LEU A 381 -35.08 -10.97 6.54
N GLU A 382 -36.24 -11.08 7.19
CA GLU A 382 -37.48 -10.42 6.78
C GLU A 382 -37.48 -8.92 7.13
N ARG A 383 -36.62 -8.50 8.06
CA ARG A 383 -36.55 -7.13 8.56
C ARG A 383 -35.26 -6.41 8.14
N LEU A 384 -34.59 -6.90 7.11
CA LEU A 384 -33.37 -6.27 6.58
C LEU A 384 -33.67 -4.86 6.07
N GLU A 385 -32.73 -3.96 6.25
CA GLU A 385 -32.77 -2.64 5.62
C GLU A 385 -32.78 -2.77 4.08
N PRO A 386 -33.44 -1.85 3.35
CA PRO A 386 -33.71 -2.00 1.91
C PRO A 386 -32.47 -2.22 1.04
N ASP A 387 -31.35 -1.56 1.33
CA ASP A 387 -30.09 -1.74 0.61
C ASP A 387 -29.50 -3.13 0.82
N VAL A 388 -29.54 -3.65 2.04
CA VAL A 388 -29.08 -4.99 2.41
C VAL A 388 -29.97 -6.07 1.76
N ALA A 389 -31.29 -5.92 1.90
CA ALA A 389 -32.26 -6.85 1.32
C ALA A 389 -32.12 -6.95 -0.20
N SER A 390 -32.03 -5.81 -0.89
CA SER A 390 -31.86 -5.74 -2.34
C SER A 390 -30.56 -6.41 -2.79
N TYR A 391 -29.44 -6.15 -2.10
CA TYR A 391 -28.16 -6.75 -2.45
C TYR A 391 -28.18 -8.28 -2.31
N LEU A 392 -28.67 -8.79 -1.17
CA LEU A 392 -28.74 -10.24 -0.95
C LEU A 392 -29.71 -10.93 -1.91
N SER A 393 -30.87 -10.32 -2.17
CA SER A 393 -31.83 -10.83 -3.14
C SER A 393 -31.24 -10.92 -4.55
N ASN A 394 -30.58 -9.86 -5.01
CA ASN A 394 -29.94 -9.81 -6.32
C ASN A 394 -28.82 -10.86 -6.50
N ASN A 395 -28.27 -11.36 -5.40
CA ASN A 395 -27.26 -12.42 -5.39
C ASN A 395 -27.82 -13.81 -5.04
N ASP A 396 -29.14 -13.98 -4.94
CA ASP A 396 -29.80 -15.20 -4.43
C ASP A 396 -29.22 -15.64 -3.06
N ALA A 397 -28.86 -14.71 -2.21
CA ALA A 397 -28.10 -14.93 -0.97
C ALA A 397 -28.94 -14.71 0.29
N LEU A 398 -30.29 -14.68 0.20
CA LEU A 398 -31.18 -14.66 1.36
C LEU A 398 -31.23 -16.05 2.02
N LEU A 399 -30.10 -16.45 2.63
CA LEU A 399 -29.88 -17.76 3.24
C LEU A 399 -29.75 -17.66 4.76
N PRO A 400 -30.10 -18.72 5.53
CA PRO A 400 -30.16 -18.64 6.98
C PRO A 400 -28.86 -18.27 7.68
N LEU A 401 -27.73 -18.82 7.25
CA LEU A 401 -26.44 -18.63 7.92
C LEU A 401 -25.47 -17.77 7.10
N PRO A 402 -24.61 -16.98 7.76
CA PRO A 402 -23.57 -16.19 7.09
C PRO A 402 -22.69 -17.00 6.14
N ILE A 403 -22.26 -18.20 6.57
CA ILE A 403 -21.40 -19.06 5.73
C ILE A 403 -22.10 -19.48 4.43
N ASP A 404 -23.42 -19.71 4.48
CA ASP A 404 -24.17 -20.08 3.28
C ASP A 404 -24.34 -18.86 2.34
N ARG A 405 -24.59 -17.69 2.92
CA ARG A 405 -24.56 -16.41 2.17
C ARG A 405 -23.21 -16.17 1.52
N LEU A 406 -22.10 -16.35 2.26
CA LEU A 406 -20.73 -16.20 1.74
C LEU A 406 -20.43 -17.21 0.63
N ARG A 407 -20.77 -18.48 0.84
CA ARG A 407 -20.61 -19.53 -0.17
C ARG A 407 -21.41 -19.25 -1.46
N ARG A 408 -22.58 -18.65 -1.32
CA ARG A 408 -23.41 -18.25 -2.47
C ARG A 408 -22.81 -17.06 -3.23
N MET A 409 -22.34 -16.03 -2.51
CA MET A 409 -21.82 -14.80 -3.10
C MET A 409 -20.38 -14.94 -3.62
N ASN A 410 -19.52 -15.63 -2.87
CA ASN A 410 -18.09 -15.71 -3.19
C ASN A 410 -17.43 -16.97 -2.59
N PRO A 411 -17.58 -18.15 -3.18
CA PRO A 411 -16.98 -19.37 -2.66
C PRO A 411 -15.43 -19.32 -2.62
N LEU A 412 -14.79 -18.56 -3.53
CA LEU A 412 -13.34 -18.37 -3.52
C LEU A 412 -12.83 -17.71 -2.24
N ALA A 413 -13.64 -16.90 -1.58
CA ALA A 413 -13.29 -16.29 -0.31
C ALA A 413 -13.09 -17.34 0.81
N ILE A 414 -13.86 -18.43 0.79
CA ILE A 414 -13.73 -19.55 1.72
C ILE A 414 -12.51 -20.40 1.35
N GLU A 415 -12.37 -20.78 0.08
CA GLU A 415 -11.27 -21.61 -0.40
C GLU A 415 -9.90 -20.95 -0.18
N LEU A 416 -9.83 -19.61 -0.27
CA LEU A 416 -8.62 -18.86 0.02
C LEU A 416 -8.12 -19.11 1.45
N TYR A 417 -9.01 -18.99 2.45
CA TYR A 417 -8.64 -19.24 3.85
C TYR A 417 -8.27 -20.70 4.11
N LYS A 418 -9.00 -21.65 3.51
CA LYS A 418 -8.63 -23.08 3.58
C LYS A 418 -7.24 -23.34 3.01
N TYR A 419 -6.92 -22.73 1.87
CA TYR A 419 -5.58 -22.83 1.26
C TYR A 419 -4.47 -22.34 2.19
N HIS A 420 -4.76 -21.37 3.06
CA HIS A 420 -3.84 -20.85 4.07
C HIS A 420 -3.97 -21.54 5.44
N GLY A 421 -4.68 -22.68 5.51
CA GLY A 421 -4.79 -23.50 6.71
C GLY A 421 -5.86 -23.06 7.71
N GLN A 422 -6.75 -22.13 7.31
CA GLN A 422 -7.85 -21.63 8.16
C GLN A 422 -9.20 -21.95 7.51
N ASP A 423 -9.97 -22.89 8.07
CA ASP A 423 -11.30 -23.18 7.58
C ASP A 423 -12.36 -22.34 8.31
N ILE A 424 -12.68 -21.17 7.72
CA ILE A 424 -13.68 -20.24 8.27
C ILE A 424 -15.12 -20.80 8.24
N SER A 425 -15.36 -21.95 7.60
CA SER A 425 -16.62 -22.65 7.68
C SER A 425 -16.75 -23.53 8.94
N GLN A 426 -15.65 -23.75 9.65
CA GLN A 426 -15.60 -24.61 10.84
C GLN A 426 -15.26 -23.84 12.12
N SER A 427 -14.47 -22.79 12.02
CA SER A 427 -13.95 -22.05 13.16
C SER A 427 -14.04 -20.54 12.98
N PRO A 428 -14.29 -19.78 14.06
CA PRO A 428 -14.21 -18.32 14.01
C PRO A 428 -12.83 -17.83 13.61
N LEU A 429 -12.80 -16.68 12.92
CA LEU A 429 -11.60 -16.04 12.41
C LEU A 429 -11.16 -14.91 13.35
N ALA A 430 -9.92 -14.95 13.84
CA ALA A 430 -9.35 -13.87 14.62
C ALA A 430 -8.94 -12.69 13.71
N PHE A 431 -9.31 -11.46 14.10
CA PHE A 431 -9.04 -10.29 13.29
C PHE A 431 -8.92 -9.02 14.14
N ASN A 432 -8.51 -7.90 13.50
CA ASN A 432 -8.37 -6.61 14.15
C ASN A 432 -8.56 -5.48 13.13
N VAL A 433 -8.41 -4.22 13.56
CA VAL A 433 -8.22 -3.09 12.66
C VAL A 433 -6.76 -3.05 12.23
N ASN A 434 -6.52 -3.13 10.92
CA ASN A 434 -5.20 -3.25 10.31
C ASN A 434 -4.87 -2.04 9.45
N HIS A 435 -3.58 -1.71 9.35
CA HIS A 435 -3.08 -0.85 8.29
C HIS A 435 -3.21 -1.53 6.93
N GLN A 436 -3.83 -0.85 5.97
CA GLN A 436 -4.25 -1.41 4.68
C GLN A 436 -3.46 -0.85 3.50
N HIS A 437 -3.17 0.45 3.51
CA HIS A 437 -2.52 1.15 2.41
C HIS A 437 -2.00 2.52 2.87
N MET A 438 -0.86 2.94 2.32
CA MET A 438 -0.38 4.32 2.44
C MET A 438 -0.72 5.07 1.16
N ASN A 439 -1.58 6.09 1.26
CA ASN A 439 -1.97 6.94 0.13
C ASN A 439 -0.86 7.94 -0.24
N GLY A 440 -0.17 8.47 0.77
CA GLY A 440 1.05 9.24 0.62
C GLY A 440 2.25 8.38 0.22
N GLY A 441 3.41 9.00 0.07
CA GLY A 441 4.64 8.33 -0.32
C GLY A 441 5.69 9.31 -0.81
N LEU A 442 6.62 8.86 -1.66
CA LEU A 442 7.57 9.74 -2.31
C LEU A 442 6.85 10.66 -3.30
N ALA A 443 7.14 11.96 -3.23
CA ALA A 443 6.53 12.96 -4.11
C ALA A 443 7.02 12.77 -5.54
N VAL A 444 6.10 12.79 -6.50
CA VAL A 444 6.37 12.57 -7.91
C VAL A 444 5.66 13.60 -8.80
N ASP A 445 6.20 13.79 -9.99
CA ASP A 445 5.53 14.50 -11.08
C ASP A 445 4.56 13.57 -11.85
N THR A 446 3.97 14.07 -12.91
CA THR A 446 3.05 13.31 -13.76
C THR A 446 3.70 12.16 -14.55
N TRP A 447 5.01 12.03 -14.53
CA TRP A 447 5.78 10.92 -15.12
C TRP A 447 6.24 9.89 -14.09
N GLY A 448 6.01 10.15 -12.80
CA GLY A 448 6.52 9.35 -11.70
C GLY A 448 7.94 9.69 -11.29
N GLN A 449 8.54 10.78 -11.83
CA GLN A 449 9.87 11.23 -11.43
C GLN A 449 9.83 11.93 -10.08
N THR A 450 10.77 11.60 -9.21
CA THR A 450 10.90 12.20 -7.87
C THR A 450 11.69 13.52 -7.91
N SER A 451 11.87 14.15 -6.74
CA SER A 451 12.75 15.32 -6.58
C SER A 451 14.23 15.02 -6.86
N LEU A 452 14.63 13.76 -7.03
CA LEU A 452 15.97 13.34 -7.42
C LEU A 452 15.96 12.93 -8.91
N SER A 453 16.66 13.70 -9.73
CA SER A 453 16.71 13.50 -11.19
C SER A 453 17.10 12.06 -11.57
N GLY A 454 16.40 11.44 -12.50
CA GLY A 454 16.57 10.05 -12.93
C GLY A 454 16.04 9.00 -11.95
N CYS A 455 15.51 9.41 -10.79
CA CYS A 455 14.87 8.54 -9.84
C CYS A 455 13.35 8.66 -9.93
N TYR A 456 12.68 7.54 -10.09
CA TYR A 456 11.22 7.41 -10.21
C TYR A 456 10.66 6.63 -9.03
N ALA A 457 9.43 6.94 -8.62
CA ALA A 457 8.67 6.12 -7.69
C ALA A 457 7.30 5.79 -8.30
N ILE A 458 6.85 4.54 -8.18
CA ILE A 458 5.60 4.06 -8.77
C ILE A 458 4.86 3.10 -7.84
N GLY A 459 3.56 2.96 -8.08
CA GLY A 459 2.69 2.20 -7.19
C GLY A 459 2.66 2.83 -5.80
N GLU A 460 2.53 2.03 -4.77
CA GLU A 460 2.41 2.51 -3.39
C GLU A 460 3.73 3.09 -2.80
N ALA A 461 4.83 3.06 -3.54
CA ALA A 461 6.04 3.81 -3.19
C ALA A 461 5.89 5.31 -3.44
N ALA A 462 5.00 5.70 -4.36
CA ALA A 462 4.70 7.07 -4.74
C ALA A 462 3.45 7.59 -4.03
N GLY A 463 3.50 8.83 -3.59
CA GLY A 463 2.36 9.53 -2.99
C GLY A 463 1.41 10.08 -4.04
N THR A 464 0.80 9.19 -4.83
CA THR A 464 -0.11 9.58 -5.93
C THR A 464 -1.56 9.73 -5.51
N HIS A 465 -1.91 9.45 -4.26
CA HIS A 465 -3.28 9.56 -3.75
C HIS A 465 -3.40 10.63 -2.65
N GLY A 466 -4.61 11.16 -2.49
CA GLY A 466 -4.96 12.09 -1.42
C GLY A 466 -5.61 11.38 -0.22
N VAL A 467 -6.55 12.08 0.41
CA VAL A 467 -7.25 11.60 1.61
C VAL A 467 -8.02 10.30 1.36
N THR A 468 -8.67 10.20 0.20
CA THR A 468 -9.40 8.99 -0.19
C THR A 468 -8.75 8.33 -1.41
N ARG A 469 -8.86 7.03 -1.49
CA ARG A 469 -8.44 6.23 -2.62
C ARG A 469 -9.54 5.20 -2.93
N PRO A 470 -10.22 5.32 -4.08
CA PRO A 470 -11.20 4.32 -4.52
C PRO A 470 -10.59 2.92 -4.64
N GLY A 471 -11.40 1.88 -4.46
CA GLY A 471 -10.94 0.49 -4.32
C GLY A 471 -10.04 -0.03 -5.44
N GLY A 472 -10.20 0.39 -6.67
CA GLY A 472 -9.40 -0.05 -7.83
C GLY A 472 -8.10 0.74 -8.05
N ALA A 473 -7.97 1.92 -7.47
CA ALA A 473 -6.87 2.84 -7.75
C ALA A 473 -5.49 2.32 -7.28
N ALA A 474 -5.43 1.51 -6.22
CA ALA A 474 -4.17 0.93 -5.74
C ALA A 474 -3.42 0.13 -6.81
N LEU A 475 -4.13 -0.66 -7.60
CA LEU A 475 -3.52 -1.43 -8.69
C LEU A 475 -3.31 -0.55 -9.93
N ASN A 476 -4.26 0.34 -10.24
CA ASN A 476 -4.19 1.23 -11.38
C ASN A 476 -2.99 2.17 -11.34
N ALA A 477 -2.75 2.86 -10.22
CA ALA A 477 -1.63 3.79 -10.09
C ALA A 477 -0.30 3.13 -10.47
N GLY A 478 -0.04 1.91 -9.97
CA GLY A 478 1.17 1.16 -10.30
C GLY A 478 1.27 0.81 -11.79
N GLN A 479 0.16 0.47 -12.44
CA GLN A 479 0.14 0.13 -13.86
C GLN A 479 0.31 1.37 -14.73
N VAL A 480 -0.37 2.46 -14.40
CA VAL A 480 -0.30 3.72 -15.15
C VAL A 480 1.08 4.38 -15.03
N PHE A 481 1.56 4.56 -13.79
CA PHE A 481 2.87 5.22 -13.60
C PHE A 481 4.04 4.32 -14.01
N GLY A 482 3.91 2.99 -13.96
CA GLY A 482 4.90 2.07 -14.51
C GLY A 482 5.04 2.20 -16.03
N LEU A 483 3.93 2.39 -16.75
CA LEU A 483 3.93 2.67 -18.18
C LEU A 483 4.51 4.07 -18.49
N ARG A 484 4.11 5.09 -17.72
CA ARG A 484 4.52 6.49 -17.94
C ARG A 484 6.00 6.70 -17.69
N CYS A 485 6.55 6.22 -16.58
CA CYS A 485 7.99 6.34 -16.32
C CYS A 485 8.83 5.65 -17.41
N ALA A 486 8.39 4.50 -17.92
CA ALA A 486 9.06 3.83 -19.02
C ALA A 486 9.03 4.65 -20.33
N LYS A 487 7.92 5.33 -20.63
CA LYS A 487 7.82 6.26 -21.76
C LYS A 487 8.81 7.42 -21.62
N GLN A 488 8.90 8.03 -20.44
CA GLN A 488 9.82 9.15 -20.21
C GLN A 488 11.27 8.68 -20.28
N ILE A 489 11.65 7.62 -19.58
CA ILE A 489 13.02 7.08 -19.58
C ILE A 489 13.49 6.77 -21.01
N ALA A 490 12.64 6.15 -21.83
CA ALA A 490 12.97 5.81 -23.20
C ALA A 490 13.14 7.02 -24.13
N ASN A 491 12.59 8.19 -23.78
CA ASN A 491 12.71 9.42 -24.55
C ASN A 491 13.74 10.40 -24.00
N GLN A 492 14.41 10.04 -22.88
CA GLN A 492 15.57 10.81 -22.39
C GLN A 492 16.82 10.53 -23.23
N THR A 493 17.73 11.51 -23.28
CA THR A 493 19.03 11.28 -23.90
C THR A 493 19.78 10.20 -23.13
N ALA A 494 20.15 9.13 -23.81
CA ALA A 494 20.90 8.03 -23.20
C ALA A 494 22.20 8.57 -22.55
N SER A 495 22.35 8.32 -21.27
CA SER A 495 23.57 8.61 -20.53
C SER A 495 24.15 7.29 -20.02
N PRO A 496 25.44 7.03 -20.23
CA PRO A 496 26.04 5.83 -19.68
C PRO A 496 26.05 5.89 -18.14
N PRO A 497 25.97 4.73 -17.44
CA PRO A 497 26.18 4.69 -16.00
C PRO A 497 27.56 5.30 -15.62
N LEU A 498 27.61 5.97 -14.48
CA LEU A 498 28.85 6.56 -13.99
C LEU A 498 29.91 5.50 -13.67
N ALA A 499 31.18 5.89 -13.69
CA ALA A 499 32.25 5.03 -13.25
C ALA A 499 32.21 4.84 -11.71
N VAL A 500 32.50 3.63 -11.22
CA VAL A 500 32.54 3.30 -9.78
C VAL A 500 33.41 4.27 -9.00
N ALA A 501 34.55 4.71 -9.60
CA ALA A 501 35.50 5.63 -8.96
C ALA A 501 34.85 6.96 -8.50
N GLN A 502 33.85 7.45 -9.23
CA GLN A 502 33.11 8.67 -8.87
C GLN A 502 32.20 8.51 -7.65
N LEU A 503 31.87 7.26 -7.30
CA LEU A 503 30.98 6.91 -6.20
C LEU A 503 31.71 6.24 -5.03
N HIS A 504 33.05 6.10 -5.13
CA HIS A 504 33.88 5.36 -4.18
C HIS A 504 33.66 5.81 -2.73
N LYS A 505 33.54 7.14 -2.48
CA LYS A 505 33.30 7.66 -1.12
C LYS A 505 32.00 7.13 -0.51
N GLN A 506 30.92 7.09 -1.27
CA GLN A 506 29.61 6.60 -0.77
C GLN A 506 29.64 5.09 -0.54
N ILE A 507 30.31 4.34 -1.43
CA ILE A 507 30.48 2.89 -1.32
C ILE A 507 31.32 2.55 -0.08
N ALA A 508 32.47 3.22 0.09
CA ALA A 508 33.35 3.04 1.24
C ALA A 508 32.65 3.40 2.57
N GLN A 509 31.83 4.46 2.57
CA GLN A 509 31.06 4.83 3.75
C GLN A 509 30.02 3.76 4.10
N CYS A 510 29.33 3.20 3.10
CA CYS A 510 28.37 2.12 3.33
C CYS A 510 29.03 0.87 3.92
N MET A 511 30.22 0.50 3.42
CA MET A 511 31.01 -0.61 3.98
C MET A 511 31.46 -0.31 5.41
N ALA A 512 31.91 0.90 5.69
CA ALA A 512 32.30 1.30 7.05
C ALA A 512 31.10 1.19 8.01
N ASP A 513 29.89 1.64 7.61
CA ASP A 513 28.67 1.52 8.39
C ASP A 513 28.33 0.03 8.68
N ILE A 514 28.48 -0.85 7.69
CA ILE A 514 28.28 -2.29 7.85
C ILE A 514 29.30 -2.89 8.83
N THR A 515 30.60 -2.59 8.63
CA THR A 515 31.69 -3.10 9.47
C THR A 515 31.52 -2.63 10.91
N GLN A 516 31.20 -1.34 11.10
CA GLN A 516 30.92 -0.78 12.41
C GLN A 516 29.74 -1.52 13.08
N GLY A 517 28.64 -1.73 12.36
CA GLY A 517 27.48 -2.44 12.91
C GLY A 517 27.79 -3.87 13.33
N LEU A 518 28.59 -4.59 12.54
CA LEU A 518 29.01 -5.97 12.86
C LEU A 518 29.95 -6.07 14.07
N SER A 519 30.74 -5.04 14.35
CA SER A 519 31.66 -4.96 15.50
C SER A 519 31.04 -4.26 16.71
N ASN A 520 29.84 -3.72 16.59
CA ASN A 520 29.21 -2.90 17.63
C ASN A 520 28.40 -3.73 18.61
N GLU A 521 29.03 -4.18 19.69
CA GLU A 521 28.34 -4.93 20.75
C GLU A 521 27.40 -4.08 21.60
N ASN A 522 27.60 -2.76 21.65
CA ASN A 522 26.83 -1.80 22.45
C ASN A 522 25.77 -1.04 21.64
N GLY A 523 25.57 -1.38 20.37
CA GLY A 523 24.57 -0.76 19.51
C GLY A 523 23.14 -1.15 19.90
N LEU A 524 22.18 -0.43 19.34
CA LEU A 524 20.75 -0.71 19.56
C LEU A 524 20.36 -2.10 19.05
N ASN A 525 19.52 -2.79 19.82
CA ASN A 525 18.99 -4.10 19.46
C ASN A 525 17.89 -3.98 18.39
N LEU A 526 17.98 -4.76 17.31
CA LEU A 526 17.02 -4.75 16.20
C LEU A 526 15.58 -5.08 16.62
N GLN A 527 15.40 -6.01 17.56
CA GLN A 527 14.06 -6.38 18.02
C GLN A 527 13.43 -5.27 18.85
N GLN A 528 14.24 -4.55 19.65
CA GLN A 528 13.80 -3.40 20.40
C GLN A 528 13.38 -2.26 19.45
N ILE A 529 14.20 -1.92 18.45
CA ILE A 529 13.87 -0.92 17.43
C ILE A 529 12.52 -1.28 16.75
N LYS A 530 12.35 -2.53 16.36
CA LYS A 530 11.10 -3.02 15.78
C LYS A 530 9.91 -2.81 16.71
N ALA A 531 10.04 -3.28 17.95
CA ALA A 531 8.95 -3.20 18.94
C ALA A 531 8.55 -1.73 19.20
N ASP A 532 9.53 -0.86 19.41
CA ASP A 532 9.32 0.56 19.69
C ASP A 532 8.61 1.28 18.53
N ILE A 533 9.04 1.04 17.28
CA ILE A 533 8.41 1.64 16.11
C ILE A 533 6.98 1.13 15.97
N GLN A 534 6.79 -0.19 15.95
CA GLN A 534 5.47 -0.80 15.70
C GLN A 534 4.46 -0.46 16.81
N GLN A 535 4.88 -0.44 18.05
CA GLN A 535 4.03 -0.04 19.16
C GLN A 535 3.64 1.43 19.06
N ARG A 536 4.63 2.34 18.95
CA ARG A 536 4.40 3.78 18.85
C ARG A 536 3.48 4.15 17.69
N MET A 537 3.72 3.58 16.51
CA MET A 537 2.93 3.88 15.33
C MET A 537 1.49 3.33 15.42
N SER A 538 1.32 2.14 15.96
CA SER A 538 -0.02 1.53 16.11
C SER A 538 -0.86 2.20 17.19
N ASP A 539 -0.24 2.57 18.30
CA ASP A 539 -0.98 3.09 19.47
C ASP A 539 -1.23 4.61 19.35
N LYS A 540 -0.32 5.38 18.72
CA LYS A 540 -0.34 6.84 18.75
C LYS A 540 -0.47 7.51 17.37
N ALA A 541 -0.18 6.81 16.30
CA ALA A 541 -0.26 7.31 14.92
C ALA A 541 -1.07 6.40 13.98
N GLY A 542 -1.98 5.61 14.55
CA GLY A 542 -2.95 4.78 13.84
C GLY A 542 -4.13 5.59 13.30
N PHE A 543 -5.33 4.97 13.26
CA PHE A 543 -6.52 5.69 12.81
C PHE A 543 -7.14 6.57 13.91
N ILE A 544 -6.90 6.31 15.19
CA ILE A 544 -7.24 7.19 16.31
C ILE A 544 -5.97 7.89 16.77
N CYS A 545 -5.99 9.22 16.83
CA CYS A 545 -4.85 10.07 17.20
C CYS A 545 -5.26 11.12 18.23
N TYR A 546 -4.49 11.24 19.32
CA TYR A 546 -4.60 12.35 20.29
C TYR A 546 -3.42 13.29 20.08
N ALA A 547 -3.65 14.60 20.10
CA ALA A 547 -2.63 15.59 19.72
C ALA A 547 -1.36 15.52 20.59
N ASP A 548 -1.52 15.44 21.90
CA ASP A 548 -0.42 15.29 22.86
C ASP A 548 0.34 13.97 22.68
N GLU A 549 -0.35 12.88 22.49
CA GLU A 549 0.27 11.57 22.24
C GLU A 549 1.06 11.53 20.92
N VAL A 550 0.59 12.20 19.88
CA VAL A 550 1.32 12.32 18.60
C VAL A 550 2.60 13.12 18.78
N SER A 551 2.55 14.22 19.53
CA SER A 551 3.74 15.04 19.83
C SER A 551 4.79 14.25 20.64
N ASP A 552 4.37 13.52 21.68
CA ASP A 552 5.24 12.62 22.43
C ASP A 552 5.85 11.52 21.56
N ALA A 553 5.03 10.95 20.67
CA ALA A 553 5.49 9.93 19.72
C ALA A 553 6.53 10.48 18.74
N LEU A 554 6.37 11.73 18.28
CA LEU A 554 7.35 12.41 17.45
C LEU A 554 8.67 12.59 18.20
N GLN A 555 8.65 13.09 19.44
CA GLN A 555 9.87 13.24 20.25
C GLN A 555 10.58 11.90 20.43
N ALA A 556 9.85 10.83 20.72
CA ALA A 556 10.42 9.48 20.85
C ALA A 556 11.01 8.97 19.53
N ALA A 557 10.41 9.28 18.37
CA ALA A 557 10.96 8.91 17.07
C ALA A 557 12.24 9.67 16.74
N GLN A 558 12.29 10.97 17.03
CA GLN A 558 13.49 11.82 16.89
C GLN A 558 14.63 11.31 17.78
N GLN A 559 14.32 10.97 19.03
CA GLN A 559 15.28 10.39 19.97
C GLN A 559 15.86 9.07 19.43
N LEU A 560 14.98 8.18 18.93
CA LEU A 560 15.41 6.89 18.36
C LEU A 560 16.36 7.11 17.18
N ASN A 561 16.05 8.00 16.24
CA ASN A 561 16.92 8.30 15.10
C ASN A 561 18.23 8.94 15.53
N GLN A 562 18.21 9.83 16.51
CA GLN A 562 19.44 10.42 17.10
C GLN A 562 20.33 9.34 17.71
N VAL A 563 19.76 8.41 18.48
CA VAL A 563 20.51 7.32 19.10
C VAL A 563 21.06 6.36 18.03
N ILE A 564 20.28 6.04 16.97
CA ILE A 564 20.78 5.27 15.82
C ILE A 564 21.97 5.96 15.16
N GLN A 565 21.96 7.28 15.02
CA GLN A 565 23.07 8.03 14.42
C GLN A 565 24.33 8.05 15.32
N GLN A 566 24.15 8.14 16.63
CA GLN A 566 25.26 8.27 17.60
C GLN A 566 25.86 6.92 17.99
N GLN A 567 25.02 5.93 18.27
CA GLN A 567 25.44 4.64 18.82
C GLN A 567 25.44 3.52 17.77
N GLY A 568 24.71 3.71 16.65
CA GLY A 568 24.54 2.67 15.64
C GLY A 568 23.60 1.55 16.07
N ILE A 569 23.44 0.57 15.19
CA ILE A 569 22.66 -0.63 15.41
C ILE A 569 23.64 -1.80 15.54
N ALA A 570 23.47 -2.63 16.58
CA ALA A 570 24.21 -3.88 16.72
C ALA A 570 23.71 -4.90 15.67
N ILE A 571 24.62 -5.38 14.83
CA ILE A 571 24.34 -6.39 13.82
C ILE A 571 24.94 -7.72 14.29
N PRO A 572 24.14 -8.61 14.88
CA PRO A 572 24.69 -9.80 15.56
C PRO A 572 25.30 -10.82 14.59
N TYR A 573 24.85 -10.83 13.34
CA TYR A 573 25.32 -11.76 12.31
C TYR A 573 25.26 -11.12 10.93
N VAL A 574 26.12 -11.52 10.03
CA VAL A 574 26.21 -11.01 8.66
C VAL A 574 24.85 -11.11 7.90
N ASN A 575 24.06 -12.14 8.17
CA ASN A 575 22.72 -12.28 7.56
C ASN A 575 21.68 -11.28 8.08
N LYS A 576 22.02 -10.44 9.06
CA LYS A 576 21.17 -9.37 9.60
C LYS A 576 21.52 -7.99 9.03
N VAL A 577 22.55 -7.86 8.20
CA VAL A 577 22.95 -6.58 7.59
C VAL A 577 21.79 -5.93 6.84
N ALA A 578 21.17 -6.62 5.89
CA ALA A 578 20.07 -6.07 5.11
C ALA A 578 18.90 -5.58 5.99
N VAL A 579 18.47 -6.40 6.96
CA VAL A 579 17.34 -6.06 7.83
C VAL A 579 17.66 -4.93 8.81
N SER A 580 18.94 -4.74 9.18
CA SER A 580 19.33 -3.60 10.03
C SER A 580 19.17 -2.26 9.29
N PHE A 581 19.54 -2.19 8.02
CA PHE A 581 19.28 -1.03 7.17
C PHE A 581 17.79 -0.80 6.95
N GLN A 582 17.02 -1.87 6.74
CA GLN A 582 15.56 -1.78 6.60
C GLN A 582 14.89 -1.19 7.85
N TRP A 583 15.30 -1.59 9.06
CA TRP A 583 14.77 -0.99 10.31
C TRP A 583 15.25 0.45 10.53
N ARG A 584 16.45 0.81 10.09
CA ARG A 584 16.89 2.21 10.04
C ARG A 584 15.98 3.04 9.11
N HIS A 585 15.63 2.51 7.95
CA HIS A 585 14.66 3.16 7.04
C HIS A 585 13.26 3.28 7.66
N MET A 586 12.82 2.29 8.44
CA MET A 586 11.54 2.39 9.17
C MET A 586 11.59 3.43 10.29
N ALA A 587 12.72 3.61 10.96
CA ALA A 587 12.88 4.65 11.95
C ALA A 587 12.74 6.04 11.29
N LEU A 588 13.41 6.28 10.14
CA LEU A 588 13.23 7.51 9.35
C LEU A 588 11.79 7.70 8.87
N ALA A 589 11.16 6.65 8.33
CA ALA A 589 9.78 6.72 7.86
C ALA A 589 8.79 7.04 8.99
N SER A 590 8.99 6.47 10.19
CA SER A 590 8.15 6.75 11.37
C SER A 590 8.27 8.21 11.83
N GLU A 591 9.50 8.75 11.88
CA GLU A 591 9.72 10.16 12.23
C GLU A 591 9.11 11.10 11.18
N ALA A 592 9.30 10.82 9.88
CA ALA A 592 8.74 11.63 8.80
C ALA A 592 7.20 11.70 8.87
N LEU A 593 6.55 10.54 9.09
CA LEU A 593 5.10 10.46 9.23
C LEU A 593 4.62 11.24 10.46
N LEU A 594 5.26 11.03 11.61
CA LEU A 594 4.91 11.74 12.86
C LEU A 594 5.15 13.24 12.75
N THR A 595 6.21 13.66 12.05
CA THR A 595 6.47 15.09 11.79
C THR A 595 5.35 15.71 10.95
N ALA A 596 4.87 15.02 9.91
CA ALA A 596 3.75 15.49 9.10
C ALA A 596 2.45 15.53 9.90
N LEU A 597 2.19 14.51 10.72
CA LEU A 597 0.95 14.39 11.51
C LEU A 597 0.89 15.43 12.64
N ASP A 598 1.97 15.60 13.40
CA ASP A 598 2.08 16.61 14.45
C ASP A 598 1.92 18.03 13.86
N PHE A 599 2.57 18.31 12.73
CA PHE A 599 2.40 19.56 12.01
C PHE A 599 0.95 19.77 11.58
N TYR A 600 0.30 18.76 10.97
CA TYR A 600 -1.09 18.85 10.54
C TYR A 600 -2.03 19.19 11.70
N ILE A 601 -1.88 18.50 12.83
CA ILE A 601 -2.68 18.71 14.04
C ILE A 601 -2.41 20.10 14.61
N SER A 602 -1.16 20.56 14.68
CA SER A 602 -0.77 21.87 15.21
C SER A 602 -1.33 23.04 14.36
N GLN A 603 -1.56 22.82 13.06
CA GLN A 603 -2.24 23.79 12.18
C GLN A 603 -3.78 23.72 12.30
N GLY A 604 -4.30 22.99 13.27
CA GLY A 604 -5.73 22.79 13.50
C GLY A 604 -6.36 21.81 12.51
N GLY A 605 -5.56 20.86 11.99
CA GLY A 605 -6.04 19.75 11.18
C GLY A 605 -6.99 18.86 11.96
N GLY A 606 -8.12 18.50 11.34
CA GLY A 606 -9.15 17.66 11.90
C GLY A 606 -9.20 16.27 11.27
N SER A 607 -10.22 15.51 11.69
CA SER A 607 -10.44 14.13 11.24
C SER A 607 -10.81 14.08 9.77
N ARG A 608 -10.06 13.31 8.98
CA ARG A 608 -10.34 13.09 7.55
C ARG A 608 -9.89 11.71 7.09
N GLY A 609 -10.54 11.20 6.07
CA GLY A 609 -10.24 9.86 5.57
C GLY A 609 -10.29 8.84 6.70
N ALA A 610 -9.28 8.00 6.79
CA ALA A 610 -9.17 6.98 7.82
C ALA A 610 -8.48 7.46 9.11
N ARG A 611 -8.30 8.77 9.31
CA ARG A 611 -7.77 9.33 10.57
C ARG A 611 -8.82 10.10 11.33
N ALA A 612 -8.98 9.76 12.59
CA ALA A 612 -9.77 10.48 13.56
C ALA A 612 -8.85 11.19 14.54
N ILE A 613 -8.92 12.53 14.57
CA ILE A 613 -8.15 13.37 15.49
C ILE A 613 -9.03 13.65 16.70
N CYS A 614 -8.65 13.05 17.83
CA CYS A 614 -9.40 13.17 19.08
C CYS A 614 -8.99 14.40 19.89
N SER A 615 -10.00 15.07 20.46
CA SER A 615 -9.85 16.19 21.38
C SER A 615 -11.08 16.35 22.25
N ALA A 616 -10.92 16.85 23.46
CA ALA A 616 -12.04 17.15 24.39
C ALA A 616 -13.05 18.16 23.81
N GLN A 617 -12.64 19.00 22.86
CA GLN A 617 -13.51 19.98 22.19
C GLN A 617 -14.16 19.43 20.90
N GLY A 618 -13.90 18.16 20.53
CA GLY A 618 -14.45 17.55 19.35
C GLY A 618 -15.92 17.15 19.47
N GLU A 619 -16.50 16.66 18.38
CA GLU A 619 -17.84 16.07 18.34
C GLU A 619 -17.86 14.70 19.01
N ALA A 620 -18.88 14.41 19.82
CA ALA A 620 -19.06 13.09 20.44
C ALA A 620 -19.43 12.03 19.38
N VAL A 621 -19.04 10.79 19.60
CA VAL A 621 -19.22 9.69 18.65
C VAL A 621 -19.97 8.52 19.28
N PRO A 622 -21.15 8.15 18.76
CA PRO A 622 -22.09 9.04 18.05
C PRO A 622 -22.57 10.12 18.99
N GLU A 623 -23.06 11.26 18.51
CA GLU A 623 -23.47 12.41 19.35
C GLU A 623 -24.40 12.05 20.49
N SER A 624 -25.35 11.14 20.28
CA SER A 624 -26.31 10.68 21.26
C SER A 624 -25.84 9.49 22.11
N ARG A 625 -24.62 8.95 21.86
CA ARG A 625 -24.13 7.73 22.51
C ARG A 625 -23.53 8.02 23.89
N GLN A 626 -23.88 7.17 24.85
CA GLN A 626 -23.23 7.06 26.16
C GLN A 626 -22.60 5.68 26.31
N GLY A 627 -21.62 5.53 27.21
CA GLY A 627 -20.93 4.27 27.46
C GLY A 627 -19.50 4.27 26.91
N PRO A 628 -18.95 3.13 26.42
CA PRO A 628 -17.53 2.98 26.09
C PRO A 628 -16.98 3.99 25.07
N LEU A 629 -17.82 4.59 24.23
CA LEU A 629 -17.43 5.60 23.24
C LEU A 629 -17.64 7.04 23.68
N ALA A 630 -18.13 7.29 24.92
CA ALA A 630 -18.44 8.64 25.40
C ALA A 630 -17.22 9.59 25.39
N ASP A 631 -16.03 9.03 25.57
CA ASP A 631 -14.77 9.78 25.60
C ASP A 631 -14.18 10.05 24.22
N TYR A 632 -14.69 9.40 23.16
CA TYR A 632 -14.24 9.66 21.81
C TYR A 632 -14.95 10.90 21.26
N ARG A 633 -14.16 11.96 21.05
CA ARG A 633 -14.61 13.23 20.47
C ARG A 633 -13.64 13.64 19.38
N PHE A 634 -14.15 13.84 18.17
CA PHE A 634 -13.33 14.10 16.99
C PHE A 634 -13.40 15.56 16.55
N ILE A 635 -12.25 16.14 16.23
CA ILE A 635 -12.18 17.43 15.56
C ILE A 635 -12.59 17.27 14.10
N THR A 636 -13.51 18.08 13.61
CA THR A 636 -13.94 18.10 12.21
C THR A 636 -12.86 18.70 11.31
N GLU A 637 -12.69 18.15 10.10
CA GLU A 637 -11.79 18.69 9.09
C GLU A 637 -12.17 20.10 8.66
N LYS A 638 -11.18 20.97 8.46
CA LYS A 638 -11.36 22.29 7.86
C LYS A 638 -11.32 22.17 6.33
N PRO A 639 -12.30 22.76 5.59
CA PRO A 639 -12.37 22.63 4.12
C PRO A 639 -11.10 23.09 3.38
N GLU A 640 -10.38 24.09 3.89
CA GLU A 640 -9.16 24.60 3.29
C GLU A 640 -8.03 23.55 3.25
N HIS A 641 -7.99 22.61 4.19
CA HIS A 641 -6.98 21.55 4.22
C HIS A 641 -7.14 20.54 3.07
N ARG A 642 -8.32 20.48 2.44
CA ARG A 642 -8.54 19.62 1.25
C ARG A 642 -7.84 20.14 0.01
N GLN A 643 -7.54 21.46 -0.03
CA GLN A 643 -6.88 22.11 -1.17
C GLN A 643 -5.36 22.20 -1.01
N GLN A 644 -4.80 21.49 -0.04
CA GLN A 644 -3.40 21.56 0.31
C GLN A 644 -2.78 20.17 0.41
N GLN A 645 -1.48 20.10 0.13
CA GLN A 645 -0.62 18.95 0.39
C GLN A 645 0.43 19.30 1.44
N LEU A 646 0.80 18.31 2.23
CA LEU A 646 1.96 18.37 3.11
C LEU A 646 3.12 17.63 2.46
N THR A 647 4.22 18.33 2.20
CA THR A 647 5.47 17.73 1.75
C THR A 647 6.47 17.68 2.89
N VAL A 648 7.22 16.58 2.96
CA VAL A 648 8.21 16.31 4.00
C VAL A 648 9.55 16.09 3.33
N THR A 649 10.59 16.80 3.79
CA THR A 649 11.94 16.69 3.24
C THR A 649 12.93 16.42 4.36
N TYR A 650 13.82 15.44 4.16
CA TYR A 650 14.92 15.14 5.09
C TYR A 650 16.19 15.86 4.69
N GLN A 651 16.67 16.75 5.52
CA GLN A 651 17.89 17.52 5.28
C GLN A 651 18.70 17.70 6.57
N GLN A 652 19.99 17.45 6.49
CA GLN A 652 20.92 17.65 7.63
C GLN A 652 20.46 16.98 8.94
N GLY A 653 19.89 15.76 8.82
CA GLY A 653 19.45 14.99 9.97
C GLY A 653 18.10 15.39 10.57
N LYS A 654 17.33 16.27 9.90
CA LYS A 654 16.02 16.74 10.37
C LYS A 654 14.99 16.69 9.26
N PHE A 655 13.73 16.53 9.65
CA PHE A 655 12.59 16.67 8.75
C PHE A 655 12.01 18.09 8.80
N ALA A 656 11.67 18.62 7.64
CA ALA A 656 10.95 19.88 7.47
C ALA A 656 9.64 19.61 6.73
N VAL A 657 8.56 20.27 7.15
CA VAL A 657 7.25 20.21 6.50
C VAL A 657 6.98 21.51 5.75
N THR A 658 6.47 21.39 4.54
CA THR A 658 6.01 22.52 3.73
C THR A 658 4.57 22.26 3.29
N VAL A 659 3.72 23.29 3.38
CA VAL A 659 2.35 23.28 2.84
C VAL A 659 2.41 23.80 1.40
N SER A 660 1.81 23.10 0.47
CA SER A 660 1.68 23.52 -0.92
C SER A 660 0.22 23.41 -1.38
N SER A 661 -0.18 24.32 -2.30
CA SER A 661 -1.44 24.18 -3.01
C SER A 661 -1.36 23.00 -3.97
N LEU A 662 -2.52 22.39 -4.25
CA LEU A 662 -2.62 21.31 -5.23
C LEU A 662 -2.31 21.80 -6.63
N ARG A 663 -1.55 21.02 -7.39
CA ARG A 663 -1.37 21.27 -8.83
C ARG A 663 -2.71 21.12 -9.52
N GLN A 664 -3.02 22.08 -10.37
CA GLN A 664 -4.24 22.09 -11.17
C GLN A 664 -3.99 21.42 -12.51
N LEU A 665 -5.07 21.01 -13.16
CA LEU A 665 -4.99 20.51 -14.53
C LEU A 665 -4.87 21.71 -15.49
N ASP A 666 -3.90 21.66 -16.37
CA ASP A 666 -3.73 22.64 -17.43
C ASP A 666 -4.91 22.61 -18.41
N ASP A 667 -5.00 23.63 -19.28
CA ASP A 667 -5.99 23.67 -20.35
C ASP A 667 -5.86 22.43 -21.26
N LEU A 668 -6.92 21.64 -21.33
CA LEU A 668 -6.98 20.42 -22.12
C LEU A 668 -7.30 20.66 -23.60
N ASN A 669 -7.42 21.93 -24.04
CA ASN A 669 -7.67 22.25 -25.43
C ASN A 669 -6.48 21.83 -26.30
N ALA A 670 -6.75 20.95 -27.26
CA ALA A 670 -5.75 20.50 -28.20
C ALA A 670 -5.53 21.51 -29.28
N ILE A 671 -4.30 22.03 -29.42
CA ILE A 671 -3.79 22.72 -30.57
C ILE A 671 -3.07 21.68 -31.43
N PHE A 672 -3.85 20.89 -32.17
CA PHE A 672 -3.42 19.59 -32.68
C PHE A 672 -2.20 19.70 -33.60
N PHE A 673 -2.31 20.37 -34.74
CA PHE A 673 -1.24 20.42 -35.75
C PHE A 673 -0.14 21.42 -35.42
N GLU A 674 -0.46 22.51 -34.74
CA GLU A 674 0.48 23.60 -34.46
C GLU A 674 1.41 23.31 -33.28
N LYS A 675 0.95 22.48 -32.32
CA LYS A 675 1.70 22.19 -31.10
C LYS A 675 1.72 20.71 -30.72
N ASN A 676 0.58 20.12 -30.40
CA ASN A 676 0.53 18.79 -29.79
C ASN A 676 1.11 17.69 -30.66
N TRP A 677 0.85 17.75 -31.99
CA TRP A 677 1.38 16.79 -32.95
C TRP A 677 2.90 16.92 -33.14
N PRO A 678 3.48 18.13 -33.36
CA PRO A 678 4.92 18.32 -33.36
C PRO A 678 5.60 17.90 -32.06
N ASP A 679 5.04 18.25 -30.87
CA ASP A 679 5.60 17.88 -29.58
C ASP A 679 5.65 16.35 -29.40
N PHE A 680 4.61 15.65 -29.85
CA PHE A 680 4.57 14.18 -29.86
C PHE A 680 5.65 13.60 -30.80
N LEU A 681 5.73 14.07 -32.03
CA LEU A 681 6.68 13.57 -33.05
C LEU A 681 8.14 13.79 -32.64
N THR A 682 8.44 14.92 -32.01
CA THR A 682 9.81 15.27 -31.56
C THR A 682 10.17 14.70 -30.18
N GLY A 683 9.22 14.10 -29.48
CA GLY A 683 9.40 13.65 -28.11
C GLY A 683 9.48 14.81 -27.09
N ALA A 684 9.18 16.05 -27.49
CA ALA A 684 9.15 17.20 -26.57
C ALA A 684 8.12 17.03 -25.46
N LEU A 685 7.07 16.27 -25.71
CA LEU A 685 6.06 15.89 -24.72
C LEU A 685 6.63 15.17 -23.48
N TYR A 686 7.76 14.47 -23.63
CA TYR A 686 8.35 13.63 -22.58
C TYR A 686 9.51 14.31 -21.82
N ARG A 687 9.78 15.57 -22.11
CA ARG A 687 10.91 16.34 -21.56
C ARG A 687 10.50 17.27 -20.43
#